data_4b739a7efd1360ce5c622d70ce1b90b6
#
_entry.id   4b739a7efd1360ce5c622d70ce1b90b6
#
_cell.length_a   1.000
_cell.length_b   1.000
_cell.length_c   1.000
_cell.angle_alpha   90.00
_cell.angle_beta   90.00
_cell.angle_gamma   90.00
#
_symmetry.space_group_name_H-M   'P 1'
#
loop_
_entity.id
_entity.type
_entity.pdbx_description
1 polymer ?
#
loop_
_entity_poly.entity_id
_entity_poly.type
_entity_poly.pdbx_seq_one_letter_code
_entity_poly.pdbx_strand_id
1 'polypeptide(L)'
;MLRELGYCSDMTATPRPAEFSFIGRIPVTEVFPVIEDGRWPTKAVVGETIPIRATVFREGHDAFAATAILVRPDGTDGPRANMYEIAMGLNRYEARLTPDEPGAWSFRVEGWSDPYATWKHDATLKVHAGVDVELMLEEGARLLLRAAEVPTRSKGGVNTLNYAASVLRDTSRNPYERLDAGLNISVQNELAALPLRDMVSPSATYPLQVDRQRALFGSWYEIFPRSLGAYFDGEKWVSGTLATATQQLDRIAAMGFDVLYLTPVSPIGYTNRKGKNNTLTALPGDPGSPYGIGSDAGGHDAIHPDLGTFADFDALVERAGQLGMEVALDLALQCSPDHPWVKEHPEWFTVLADGSIAYAENPPKKYQDIYPLNFDNDPEGIYQAIYDVVVTWINHGVKIFRVDNPHTKPLAFWQRLIKQIGEEYPDVFFLAEAFTKPAMMRTLGMIGFQQSYTYYAWRNAKWELEQYLHELSRDTAHVLRPAFWPTTHDILTPFMSWGKEGAFKLRAVLAATLSPTWGIYSGYELAESVPRPGYEEQIDNEKYEYKPRDFEAARGNGIEQLLTDLNRIRHQHPALAQLRDITFHTTTNDSLIAYSKRVRAEESLDGREDIVLTVVNLDPYNTVEGEVLLNLPAVGLPGNADGSRPVVKAVDELNGGEYYWSGSNYVRLDPHEGRFAHVFNITRL
;
A
#
# COMPACT_ATOMS: atom_id res chain seq x y z
N MET A 1 13.67 12.56 40.19
CA MET A 1 14.56 11.98 39.22
C MET A 1 13.89 11.59 37.89
N LEU A 2 12.68 12.03 37.60
CA LEU A 2 11.96 11.84 36.32
C LEU A 2 11.51 13.16 35.70
N ARG A 3 12.01 14.30 36.18
CA ARG A 3 11.66 15.66 35.69
C ARG A 3 12.75 16.35 34.87
N GLU A 4 13.91 15.73 34.69
CA GLU A 4 15.05 16.34 34.00
C GLU A 4 15.34 15.72 32.60
N LEU A 5 14.66 14.65 32.27
CA LEU A 5 14.68 14.11 30.91
C LEU A 5 13.52 14.74 30.13
N GLY A 6 13.77 15.59 29.18
CA GLY A 6 12.81 16.38 28.39
C GLY A 6 11.66 15.62 27.68
N TYR A 7 11.46 14.35 28.03
CA TYR A 7 10.37 13.49 27.56
C TYR A 7 9.03 13.69 28.30
N CYS A 8 9.00 14.46 29.40
CA CYS A 8 7.80 14.62 30.23
C CYS A 8 7.25 16.05 30.32
N SER A 9 7.76 17.04 29.58
CA SER A 9 7.27 18.41 29.76
C SER A 9 5.88 18.69 29.17
N ASP A 10 5.35 17.82 28.29
CA ASP A 10 4.01 17.99 27.69
C ASP A 10 2.94 16.98 28.17
N MET A 11 3.29 16.02 29.02
CA MET A 11 2.33 15.03 29.50
C MET A 11 1.54 15.46 30.75
N THR A 12 1.75 16.67 31.26
CA THR A 12 0.98 17.22 32.38
C THR A 12 -0.01 18.31 31.99
N ALA A 13 -0.28 18.47 30.72
CA ALA A 13 -1.48 19.21 30.34
C ALA A 13 -2.68 18.42 30.85
N THR A 14 -3.26 18.88 31.96
CA THR A 14 -4.62 18.49 32.35
C THR A 14 -5.46 18.58 31.07
N PRO A 15 -6.18 17.51 30.68
CA PRO A 15 -7.05 17.59 29.51
C PRO A 15 -7.94 18.82 29.74
N ARG A 16 -7.82 19.83 28.87
CA ARG A 16 -8.78 20.92 28.88
C ARG A 16 -10.15 20.25 28.79
N PRO A 17 -11.14 20.68 29.61
CA PRO A 17 -12.51 20.22 29.41
C PRO A 17 -12.79 20.40 27.92
N ALA A 18 -13.28 19.35 27.26
CA ALA A 18 -13.61 19.42 25.84
C ALA A 18 -14.47 20.68 25.65
N GLU A 19 -13.94 21.66 24.91
CA GLU A 19 -14.77 22.80 24.49
C GLU A 19 -15.95 22.18 23.77
N PHE A 20 -17.18 22.51 24.22
CA PHE A 20 -18.38 22.07 23.56
C PHE A 20 -18.32 22.60 22.12
N SER A 21 -18.00 21.73 21.17
CA SER A 21 -18.14 22.08 19.76
C SER A 21 -19.63 22.05 19.42
N PHE A 22 -20.14 23.16 18.92
CA PHE A 22 -21.52 23.19 18.42
C PHE A 22 -21.60 22.29 17.18
N ILE A 23 -22.58 21.41 17.17
CA ILE A 23 -22.92 20.65 15.97
C ILE A 23 -23.42 21.61 14.88
N GLY A 24 -22.93 21.47 13.67
CA GLY A 24 -23.35 22.31 12.55
C GLY A 24 -24.84 22.16 12.21
N ARG A 25 -25.36 23.06 11.39
CA ARG A 25 -26.78 23.05 10.97
C ARG A 25 -27.16 21.76 10.19
N ILE A 26 -26.21 21.20 9.45
CA ILE A 26 -26.27 19.89 8.83
C ILE A 26 -25.17 19.06 9.50
N PRO A 27 -25.51 18.21 10.47
CA PRO A 27 -24.52 17.43 11.21
C PRO A 27 -23.72 16.50 10.30
N VAL A 28 -22.39 16.51 10.51
CA VAL A 28 -21.45 15.59 9.88
C VAL A 28 -20.75 14.83 11.00
N THR A 29 -20.95 13.51 11.05
CA THR A 29 -20.42 12.65 12.10
C THR A 29 -19.76 11.39 11.48
N GLU A 30 -19.09 10.61 12.30
CA GLU A 30 -18.46 9.33 11.89
C GLU A 30 -17.61 9.47 10.61
N VAL A 31 -16.81 10.52 10.54
CA VAL A 31 -15.92 10.75 9.39
C VAL A 31 -14.83 9.68 9.35
N PHE A 32 -14.61 9.10 8.18
CA PHE A 32 -13.58 8.10 7.91
C PHE A 32 -12.83 8.45 6.61
N PRO A 33 -11.52 8.15 6.50
CA PRO A 33 -10.66 7.52 7.50
C PRO A 33 -10.08 8.54 8.49
N VAL A 34 -10.25 8.28 9.78
CA VAL A 34 -9.70 9.11 10.86
C VAL A 34 -9.02 8.21 11.89
N ILE A 35 -7.78 8.54 12.24
CA ILE A 35 -6.99 7.76 13.21
C ILE A 35 -6.95 8.51 14.54
N GLU A 36 -7.48 7.90 15.62
CA GLU A 36 -7.50 8.46 16.98
C GLU A 36 -7.92 9.93 16.99
N ASP A 37 -9.13 10.20 16.48
CA ASP A 37 -9.73 11.53 16.41
C ASP A 37 -8.89 12.58 15.63
N GLY A 38 -8.07 12.11 14.67
CA GLY A 38 -7.21 12.97 13.86
C GLY A 38 -5.86 13.28 14.50
N ARG A 39 -5.50 12.58 15.57
CA ARG A 39 -4.18 12.70 16.21
C ARG A 39 -3.05 12.24 15.28
N TRP A 40 -3.32 11.28 14.42
CA TRP A 40 -2.37 10.72 13.46
C TRP A 40 -2.86 10.95 12.04
N PRO A 41 -1.96 11.23 11.09
CA PRO A 41 -2.36 11.35 9.71
C PRO A 41 -2.76 9.99 9.14
N THR A 42 -3.87 9.96 8.42
CA THR A 42 -4.17 8.84 7.53
C THR A 42 -3.20 8.83 6.34
N LYS A 43 -3.03 7.69 5.68
CA LYS A 43 -2.02 7.51 4.63
C LYS A 43 -2.63 7.40 3.25
N ALA A 44 -1.96 8.03 2.29
CA ALA A 44 -2.15 7.84 0.86
C ALA A 44 -0.82 8.00 0.11
N VAL A 45 -0.82 7.65 -1.17
CA VAL A 45 0.22 8.06 -2.11
C VAL A 45 -0.40 8.83 -3.27
N VAL A 46 0.45 9.53 -4.02
CA VAL A 46 0.03 10.20 -5.27
C VAL A 46 -0.62 9.18 -6.20
N GLY A 47 -1.83 9.51 -6.69
CA GLY A 47 -2.58 8.63 -7.59
C GLY A 47 -3.37 7.51 -6.90
N GLU A 48 -3.33 7.42 -5.57
CA GLU A 48 -4.14 6.45 -4.82
C GLU A 48 -5.53 7.02 -4.54
N THR A 49 -6.56 6.27 -4.90
CA THR A 49 -7.94 6.65 -4.63
C THR A 49 -8.33 6.35 -3.19
N ILE A 50 -8.77 7.37 -2.46
CA ILE A 50 -9.12 7.28 -1.04
C ILE A 50 -10.64 7.38 -0.89
N PRO A 51 -11.32 6.40 -0.26
CA PRO A 51 -12.71 6.54 0.12
C PRO A 51 -12.82 7.42 1.37
N ILE A 52 -13.57 8.52 1.26
CA ILE A 52 -13.94 9.38 2.40
C ILE A 52 -15.41 9.14 2.68
N ARG A 53 -15.73 8.77 3.91
CA ARG A 53 -17.08 8.45 4.38
C ARG A 53 -17.49 9.37 5.50
N ALA A 54 -18.80 9.60 5.61
CA ALA A 54 -19.37 10.26 6.76
C ALA A 54 -20.83 9.88 6.94
N THR A 55 -21.36 10.03 8.14
CA THR A 55 -22.79 10.05 8.41
C THR A 55 -23.24 11.50 8.41
N VAL A 56 -24.19 11.86 7.51
CA VAL A 56 -24.69 13.22 7.32
C VAL A 56 -26.21 13.20 7.37
N PHE A 57 -26.82 14.07 8.15
CA PHE A 57 -28.28 14.11 8.32
C PHE A 57 -28.77 15.52 8.69
N ARG A 58 -30.09 15.72 8.62
CA ARG A 58 -30.76 16.92 9.14
C ARG A 58 -32.14 16.57 9.64
N GLU A 59 -32.73 17.49 10.39
CA GLU A 59 -34.12 17.43 10.81
C GLU A 59 -35.07 17.82 9.66
N GLY A 60 -36.33 17.38 9.74
CA GLY A 60 -37.38 17.72 8.78
C GLY A 60 -37.33 16.80 7.54
N HIS A 61 -37.89 17.35 6.45
CA HIS A 61 -38.05 16.60 5.18
C HIS A 61 -37.28 17.21 4.01
N ASP A 62 -36.58 18.31 4.23
CA ASP A 62 -35.79 18.96 3.19
C ASP A 62 -34.59 18.08 2.79
N ALA A 63 -34.27 18.10 1.53
CA ALA A 63 -33.13 17.40 1.00
C ALA A 63 -31.81 18.01 1.48
N PHE A 64 -30.83 17.16 1.66
CA PHE A 64 -29.47 17.51 2.00
C PHE A 64 -28.48 16.64 1.23
N ALA A 65 -27.24 17.09 1.17
CA ALA A 65 -26.16 16.34 0.55
C ALA A 65 -24.83 16.64 1.26
N ALA A 66 -23.78 16.00 0.82
CA ALA A 66 -22.45 16.19 1.37
C ALA A 66 -21.38 16.25 0.26
N THR A 67 -20.29 16.94 0.55
CA THR A 67 -19.11 17.04 -0.32
C THR A 67 -17.87 16.72 0.49
N ALA A 68 -17.04 15.80 0.01
CA ALA A 68 -15.70 15.59 0.54
C ALA A 68 -14.70 16.46 -0.22
N ILE A 69 -13.72 17.01 0.50
CA ILE A 69 -12.72 17.93 -0.02
C ILE A 69 -11.35 17.53 0.51
N LEU A 70 -10.38 17.33 -0.38
CA LEU A 70 -8.98 17.31 -0.01
C LEU A 70 -8.45 18.73 0.08
N VAL A 71 -7.64 18.99 1.08
CA VAL A 71 -6.98 20.30 1.28
C VAL A 71 -5.50 20.10 1.05
N ARG A 72 -4.93 20.90 0.17
CA ARG A 72 -3.52 20.83 -0.24
C ARG A 72 -2.57 21.20 0.90
N PRO A 73 -1.27 20.88 0.79
CA PRO A 73 -0.27 21.28 1.78
C PRO A 73 -0.18 22.79 2.01
N ASP A 74 -0.54 23.61 1.02
CA ASP A 74 -0.58 25.08 1.11
C ASP A 74 -1.87 25.63 1.75
N GLY A 75 -2.77 24.73 2.16
CA GLY A 75 -4.06 25.09 2.78
C GLY A 75 -5.18 25.42 1.78
N THR A 76 -4.94 25.37 0.48
CA THR A 76 -5.99 25.58 -0.53
C THR A 76 -6.83 24.32 -0.77
N ASP A 77 -8.08 24.51 -1.20
CA ASP A 77 -8.95 23.41 -1.59
C ASP A 77 -8.40 22.72 -2.85
N GLY A 78 -8.22 21.42 -2.77
CA GLY A 78 -7.80 20.55 -3.85
C GLY A 78 -8.99 19.79 -4.47
N PRO A 79 -8.77 18.50 -4.86
CA PRO A 79 -9.81 17.63 -5.39
C PRO A 79 -11.02 17.55 -4.44
N ARG A 80 -12.22 17.61 -5.00
CA ARG A 80 -13.48 17.49 -4.26
C ARG A 80 -14.51 16.71 -5.05
N ALA A 81 -15.40 16.01 -4.35
CA ALA A 81 -16.51 15.29 -4.96
C ALA A 81 -17.76 15.34 -4.08
N ASN A 82 -18.93 15.36 -4.72
CA ASN A 82 -20.18 15.15 -4.01
C ASN A 82 -20.26 13.69 -3.56
N MET A 83 -20.69 13.50 -2.33
CA MET A 83 -20.81 12.18 -1.73
C MET A 83 -22.13 11.54 -2.15
N TYR A 84 -22.12 10.23 -2.32
CA TYR A 84 -23.30 9.42 -2.60
C TYR A 84 -23.62 8.49 -1.42
N GLU A 85 -24.92 8.21 -1.23
CA GLU A 85 -25.35 7.32 -0.15
C GLU A 85 -24.96 5.87 -0.45
N ILE A 86 -24.22 5.24 0.48
CA ILE A 86 -23.73 3.87 0.37
C ILE A 86 -24.59 2.85 1.14
N ALA A 87 -25.50 3.32 1.97
CA ALA A 87 -26.42 2.48 2.75
C ALA A 87 -27.77 3.19 2.86
N MET A 88 -28.72 2.74 2.04
CA MET A 88 -30.04 3.36 1.93
C MET A 88 -30.74 3.47 3.29
N GLY A 89 -31.14 4.69 3.65
CA GLY A 89 -31.84 4.99 4.90
C GLY A 89 -30.94 5.05 6.15
N LEU A 90 -29.62 4.89 6.02
CA LEU A 90 -28.67 5.00 7.13
C LEU A 90 -27.89 6.32 7.12
N ASN A 91 -28.16 7.20 6.16
CA ASN A 91 -27.48 8.49 6.01
C ASN A 91 -25.93 8.37 5.91
N ARG A 92 -25.43 7.22 5.43
CA ARG A 92 -24.01 6.98 5.21
C ARG A 92 -23.64 7.32 3.79
N TYR A 93 -22.67 8.21 3.67
CA TYR A 93 -22.22 8.76 2.41
C TYR A 93 -20.74 8.44 2.16
N GLU A 94 -20.37 8.29 0.89
CA GLU A 94 -18.97 8.10 0.45
C GLU A 94 -18.68 9.03 -0.72
N ALA A 95 -17.46 9.54 -0.77
CA ALA A 95 -16.84 10.06 -1.98
C ALA A 95 -15.44 9.43 -2.11
N ARG A 96 -14.94 9.41 -3.33
CA ARG A 96 -13.62 8.87 -3.63
C ARG A 96 -12.78 9.99 -4.24
N LEU A 97 -11.61 10.25 -3.66
CA LEU A 97 -10.73 11.34 -4.04
C LEU A 97 -9.30 10.85 -4.21
N THR A 98 -8.59 11.46 -5.15
CA THR A 98 -7.22 11.07 -5.51
C THR A 98 -6.30 12.29 -5.37
N PRO A 99 -5.31 12.28 -4.45
CA PRO A 99 -4.31 13.34 -4.36
C PRO A 99 -3.32 13.26 -5.53
N ASP A 100 -2.88 14.43 -6.00
CA ASP A 100 -2.06 14.60 -7.21
C ASP A 100 -0.61 15.03 -6.95
N GLU A 101 -0.24 15.30 -5.69
CA GLU A 101 1.12 15.65 -5.29
C GLU A 101 1.46 15.09 -3.88
N PRO A 102 2.73 14.85 -3.57
CA PRO A 102 3.12 14.43 -2.22
C PRO A 102 3.05 15.60 -1.23
N GLY A 103 2.92 15.28 0.06
CA GLY A 103 2.98 16.29 1.14
C GLY A 103 2.01 16.05 2.28
N ALA A 104 1.98 17.02 3.19
CA ALA A 104 1.09 17.03 4.35
C ALA A 104 -0.27 17.64 3.96
N TRP A 105 -1.15 16.81 3.47
CA TRP A 105 -2.53 17.15 3.13
C TRP A 105 -3.45 17.07 4.34
N SER A 106 -4.67 17.50 4.14
CA SER A 106 -5.78 17.20 5.04
C SER A 106 -7.08 17.01 4.25
N PHE A 107 -8.15 16.61 4.92
CA PHE A 107 -9.45 16.48 4.31
C PHE A 107 -10.56 16.88 5.28
N ARG A 108 -11.70 17.29 4.72
CA ARG A 108 -12.93 17.57 5.46
C ARG A 108 -14.14 17.13 4.66
N VAL A 109 -15.26 16.98 5.35
CA VAL A 109 -16.57 16.76 4.76
C VAL A 109 -17.46 17.95 5.09
N GLU A 110 -18.19 18.43 4.10
CA GLU A 110 -19.16 19.52 4.25
C GLU A 110 -20.55 18.97 3.97
N GLY A 111 -21.40 18.97 5.02
CA GLY A 111 -22.84 18.73 4.88
C GLY A 111 -23.55 20.03 4.48
N TRP A 112 -24.54 19.96 3.59
CA TRP A 112 -25.26 21.13 3.11
C TRP A 112 -26.71 20.81 2.73
N SER A 113 -27.58 21.79 2.85
CA SER A 113 -28.97 21.69 2.39
C SER A 113 -29.03 21.83 0.88
N ASP A 114 -29.78 20.93 0.22
CA ASP A 114 -30.02 20.98 -1.24
C ASP A 114 -31.37 21.58 -1.57
N PRO A 115 -31.45 22.88 -1.83
CA PRO A 115 -32.70 23.54 -2.11
C PRO A 115 -33.31 23.12 -3.45
N TYR A 116 -32.48 22.69 -4.43
CA TYR A 116 -33.00 22.20 -5.69
C TYR A 116 -33.64 20.82 -5.54
N ALA A 117 -33.01 19.92 -4.84
CA ALA A 117 -33.61 18.59 -4.60
C ALA A 117 -34.91 18.71 -3.77
N THR A 118 -34.94 19.58 -2.77
CA THR A 118 -36.15 19.87 -2.01
C THR A 118 -37.26 20.39 -2.91
N TRP A 119 -36.99 21.44 -3.70
CA TRP A 119 -37.95 22.01 -4.64
C TRP A 119 -38.42 20.98 -5.68
N LYS A 120 -37.50 20.21 -6.26
CA LYS A 120 -37.80 19.16 -7.23
C LYS A 120 -38.82 18.17 -6.68
N HIS A 121 -38.62 17.70 -5.46
CA HIS A 121 -39.53 16.79 -4.77
C HIS A 121 -40.91 17.40 -4.59
N ASP A 122 -40.98 18.58 -3.96
CA ASP A 122 -42.23 19.26 -3.61
C ASP A 122 -43.00 19.72 -4.83
N ALA A 123 -42.32 20.33 -5.80
CA ALA A 123 -42.96 20.80 -7.03
C ALA A 123 -43.51 19.62 -7.85
N THR A 124 -42.83 18.51 -7.92
CA THR A 124 -43.33 17.32 -8.59
C THR A 124 -44.63 16.84 -7.95
N LEU A 125 -44.71 16.75 -6.65
CA LEU A 125 -45.90 16.28 -5.95
C LEU A 125 -47.04 17.28 -6.03
N LYS A 126 -46.77 18.55 -5.75
CA LYS A 126 -47.78 19.63 -5.66
C LYS A 126 -48.39 19.98 -7.02
N VAL A 127 -47.52 20.12 -8.07
CA VAL A 127 -48.03 20.42 -9.42
C VAL A 127 -48.89 19.30 -9.96
N HIS A 128 -48.52 18.04 -9.74
CA HIS A 128 -49.34 16.88 -10.14
C HIS A 128 -50.66 16.82 -9.34
N ALA A 129 -50.66 17.25 -8.09
CA ALA A 129 -51.85 17.33 -7.27
C ALA A 129 -52.72 18.58 -7.52
N GLY A 130 -52.26 19.53 -8.37
CA GLY A 130 -52.94 20.80 -8.60
C GLY A 130 -52.92 21.74 -7.41
N VAL A 131 -51.94 21.62 -6.49
CA VAL A 131 -51.79 22.40 -5.26
C VAL A 131 -50.63 23.34 -5.41
N ASP A 132 -50.78 24.60 -5.06
CA ASP A 132 -49.76 25.66 -5.06
C ASP A 132 -48.96 25.76 -6.39
N VAL A 133 -49.58 25.42 -7.52
CA VAL A 133 -48.91 25.25 -8.81
C VAL A 133 -48.06 26.46 -9.20
N GLU A 134 -48.67 27.64 -9.26
CA GLU A 134 -47.94 28.85 -9.68
C GLU A 134 -46.84 29.24 -8.67
N LEU A 135 -47.05 28.99 -7.39
CA LEU A 135 -46.06 29.22 -6.34
C LEU A 135 -44.83 28.30 -6.56
N MET A 136 -45.06 27.01 -6.78
CA MET A 136 -43.97 26.05 -7.00
C MET A 136 -43.16 26.37 -8.27
N LEU A 137 -43.80 26.78 -9.34
CA LEU A 137 -43.12 27.12 -10.59
C LEU A 137 -42.32 28.43 -10.45
N GLU A 138 -42.84 29.45 -9.73
CA GLU A 138 -42.09 30.68 -9.46
C GLU A 138 -40.92 30.45 -8.48
N GLU A 139 -41.09 29.66 -7.45
CA GLU A 139 -39.99 29.28 -6.55
C GLU A 139 -38.87 28.57 -7.32
N GLY A 140 -39.21 27.61 -8.22
CA GLY A 140 -38.25 26.99 -9.10
C GLY A 140 -37.51 27.96 -9.99
N ALA A 141 -38.23 28.90 -10.60
CA ALA A 141 -37.62 29.94 -11.44
C ALA A 141 -36.61 30.81 -10.66
N ARG A 142 -36.96 31.24 -9.45
CA ARG A 142 -36.05 32.00 -8.58
C ARG A 142 -34.81 31.21 -8.19
N LEU A 143 -35.01 29.92 -7.88
CA LEU A 143 -33.94 29.03 -7.51
C LEU A 143 -32.95 28.82 -8.65
N LEU A 144 -33.44 28.58 -9.88
CA LEU A 144 -32.58 28.44 -11.06
C LEU A 144 -31.83 29.73 -11.41
N LEU A 145 -32.46 30.91 -11.25
CA LEU A 145 -31.79 32.18 -11.43
C LEU A 145 -30.68 32.38 -10.40
N ARG A 146 -30.93 32.10 -9.12
CA ARG A 146 -29.89 32.11 -8.08
C ARG A 146 -28.74 31.19 -8.41
N ALA A 147 -29.04 30.01 -8.95
CA ALA A 147 -27.99 29.06 -9.38
C ALA A 147 -27.19 29.59 -10.57
N ALA A 148 -27.83 30.33 -11.50
CA ALA A 148 -27.16 30.95 -12.64
C ALA A 148 -26.17 32.05 -12.23
N GLU A 149 -26.40 32.72 -11.08
CA GLU A 149 -25.56 33.79 -10.55
C GLU A 149 -24.28 33.30 -9.86
N VAL A 150 -24.09 31.99 -9.69
CA VAL A 150 -22.86 31.44 -9.10
C VAL A 150 -21.66 31.77 -9.99
N PRO A 151 -20.63 32.53 -9.49
CA PRO A 151 -19.57 33.10 -10.33
C PRO A 151 -18.76 32.10 -11.15
N THR A 152 -18.62 30.85 -10.65
CA THR A 152 -17.85 29.80 -11.30
C THR A 152 -18.63 29.00 -12.33
N ARG A 153 -19.91 29.30 -12.54
CA ARG A 153 -20.74 28.60 -13.50
C ARG A 153 -20.38 28.95 -14.94
N SER A 154 -20.35 27.97 -15.82
CA SER A 154 -20.07 28.16 -17.23
C SER A 154 -21.15 29.01 -17.91
N LYS A 155 -20.79 29.70 -19.01
CA LYS A 155 -21.78 30.46 -19.81
C LYS A 155 -22.90 29.55 -20.36
N GLY A 156 -22.59 28.31 -20.71
CA GLY A 156 -23.57 27.31 -21.13
C GLY A 156 -24.55 26.97 -20.01
N GLY A 157 -24.02 26.71 -18.80
CA GLY A 157 -24.85 26.46 -17.62
C GLY A 157 -25.74 27.64 -17.25
N VAL A 158 -25.20 28.88 -17.27
CA VAL A 158 -26.01 30.09 -17.06
C VAL A 158 -27.16 30.15 -18.05
N ASN A 159 -26.90 29.93 -19.35
CA ASN A 159 -27.94 29.95 -20.39
C ASN A 159 -29.00 28.85 -20.16
N THR A 160 -28.58 27.64 -19.83
CA THR A 160 -29.48 26.52 -19.55
C THR A 160 -30.43 26.83 -18.40
N LEU A 161 -29.89 27.37 -17.28
CA LEU A 161 -30.67 27.67 -16.09
C LEU A 161 -31.62 28.88 -16.33
N ASN A 162 -31.13 29.93 -16.99
CA ASN A 162 -31.97 31.11 -17.34
C ASN A 162 -33.11 30.73 -18.28
N TYR A 163 -32.84 29.89 -19.30
CA TYR A 163 -33.88 29.39 -20.19
C TYR A 163 -34.93 28.58 -19.43
N ALA A 164 -34.53 27.63 -18.60
CA ALA A 164 -35.45 26.85 -17.80
C ALA A 164 -36.30 27.75 -16.85
N ALA A 165 -35.67 28.73 -16.21
CA ALA A 165 -36.37 29.69 -15.37
C ALA A 165 -37.41 30.53 -16.17
N SER A 166 -37.09 30.92 -17.42
CA SER A 166 -38.02 31.62 -18.28
C SER A 166 -39.24 30.77 -18.66
N VAL A 167 -39.02 29.46 -18.93
CA VAL A 167 -40.11 28.50 -19.24
C VAL A 167 -40.98 28.26 -18.01
N LEU A 168 -40.39 28.13 -16.82
CA LEU A 168 -41.15 28.00 -15.58
C LEU A 168 -42.14 29.17 -15.35
N ARG A 169 -41.81 30.37 -15.83
CA ARG A 169 -42.64 31.58 -15.74
C ARG A 169 -43.60 31.77 -16.92
N ASP A 170 -43.49 30.99 -17.98
CA ASP A 170 -44.30 31.18 -19.20
C ASP A 170 -45.73 30.62 -19.02
N THR A 171 -46.64 31.46 -18.61
CA THR A 171 -48.05 31.14 -18.37
C THR A 171 -48.82 30.76 -19.64
N SER A 172 -48.23 30.90 -20.83
CA SER A 172 -48.85 30.44 -22.08
C SER A 172 -48.74 28.90 -22.25
N ARG A 173 -47.87 28.25 -21.47
CA ARG A 173 -47.67 26.79 -21.43
C ARG A 173 -48.45 26.14 -20.31
N ASN A 174 -48.75 24.87 -20.46
CA ASN A 174 -49.38 24.13 -19.37
C ASN A 174 -48.39 23.92 -18.19
N PRO A 175 -48.86 23.78 -16.95
CA PRO A 175 -48.02 23.65 -15.79
C PRO A 175 -47.03 22.47 -15.84
N TYR A 176 -47.36 21.33 -16.51
CA TYR A 176 -46.50 20.18 -16.60
C TYR A 176 -45.31 20.44 -17.52
N GLU A 177 -45.55 21.07 -18.69
CA GLU A 177 -44.45 21.45 -19.60
C GLU A 177 -43.47 22.45 -18.94
N ARG A 178 -44.03 23.36 -18.11
CA ARG A 178 -43.26 24.33 -17.34
C ARG A 178 -42.41 23.61 -16.30
N LEU A 179 -42.99 22.67 -15.54
CA LEU A 179 -42.26 21.84 -14.56
C LEU A 179 -41.16 21.03 -15.21
N ASP A 180 -41.46 20.34 -16.35
CA ASP A 180 -40.51 19.52 -17.09
C ASP A 180 -39.27 20.31 -17.54
N ALA A 181 -39.39 21.58 -17.86
CA ALA A 181 -38.25 22.45 -18.17
C ALA A 181 -37.34 22.66 -16.97
N GLY A 182 -37.88 22.81 -15.76
CA GLY A 182 -37.11 22.89 -14.52
C GLY A 182 -36.48 21.59 -14.08
N LEU A 183 -37.08 20.46 -14.51
CA LEU A 183 -36.61 19.10 -14.21
C LEU A 183 -35.79 18.46 -15.37
N ASN A 184 -35.51 19.25 -16.43
CA ASN A 184 -34.77 18.76 -17.58
C ASN A 184 -33.40 18.22 -17.20
N ILE A 185 -32.97 17.15 -17.87
CA ILE A 185 -31.69 16.50 -17.59
C ILE A 185 -30.50 17.47 -17.68
N SER A 186 -30.55 18.45 -18.58
CA SER A 186 -29.50 19.48 -18.71
C SER A 186 -29.43 20.36 -17.46
N VAL A 187 -30.59 20.74 -16.87
CA VAL A 187 -30.65 21.48 -15.61
C VAL A 187 -30.12 20.65 -14.46
N GLN A 188 -30.52 19.36 -14.41
CA GLN A 188 -30.07 18.46 -13.37
C GLN A 188 -28.55 18.25 -13.44
N ASN A 189 -27.98 18.06 -14.62
CA ASN A 189 -26.53 17.91 -14.81
C ASN A 189 -25.77 19.17 -14.38
N GLU A 190 -26.25 20.37 -14.73
CA GLU A 190 -25.62 21.62 -14.32
C GLU A 190 -25.63 21.82 -12.79
N LEU A 191 -26.71 21.41 -12.13
CA LEU A 191 -26.82 21.49 -10.67
C LEU A 191 -26.13 20.34 -9.95
N ALA A 192 -25.96 19.20 -10.58
CA ALA A 192 -25.12 18.12 -10.04
C ALA A 192 -23.64 18.48 -10.09
N ALA A 193 -23.18 19.11 -11.18
CA ALA A 193 -21.79 19.54 -11.33
C ALA A 193 -21.45 20.71 -10.39
N LEU A 194 -22.35 21.67 -10.24
CA LEU A 194 -22.17 22.83 -9.36
C LEU A 194 -23.48 23.12 -8.61
N PRO A 195 -23.76 22.43 -7.47
CA PRO A 195 -24.99 22.57 -6.74
C PRO A 195 -25.12 23.92 -6.02
N LEU A 196 -26.37 24.35 -5.75
CA LEU A 196 -26.64 25.32 -4.72
C LEU A 196 -26.47 24.67 -3.36
N ARG A 197 -25.65 25.27 -2.52
CA ARG A 197 -25.31 24.73 -1.21
C ARG A 197 -25.67 25.72 -0.13
N ASP A 198 -26.78 25.46 0.58
CA ASP A 198 -27.23 26.29 1.68
C ASP A 198 -26.83 25.66 3.03
N MET A 199 -26.64 26.48 4.05
CA MET A 199 -26.38 26.08 5.42
C MET A 199 -25.15 25.11 5.53
N VAL A 200 -24.09 25.38 4.77
CA VAL A 200 -22.90 24.54 4.74
C VAL A 200 -22.32 24.39 6.15
N SER A 201 -22.16 23.14 6.56
CA SER A 201 -21.62 22.76 7.87
C SER A 201 -20.40 21.85 7.67
N PRO A 202 -19.17 22.35 7.88
CA PRO A 202 -17.98 21.55 7.75
C PRO A 202 -17.77 20.66 8.98
N SER A 203 -17.20 19.47 8.76
CA SER A 203 -16.57 18.67 9.82
C SER A 203 -15.30 19.35 10.34
N ALA A 204 -14.65 18.74 11.33
CA ALA A 204 -13.24 19.02 11.59
C ALA A 204 -12.40 18.68 10.33
N THR A 205 -11.21 19.27 10.25
CA THR A 205 -10.22 18.95 9.21
C THR A 205 -9.27 17.89 9.78
N TYR A 206 -9.08 16.79 9.04
CA TYR A 206 -8.31 15.63 9.48
C TYR A 206 -7.01 15.50 8.67
N PRO A 207 -5.89 15.18 9.30
CA PRO A 207 -4.60 15.11 8.62
C PRO A 207 -4.51 13.89 7.69
N LEU A 208 -3.83 14.09 6.56
CA LEU A 208 -3.56 13.08 5.53
C LEU A 208 -2.11 13.23 5.07
N GLN A 209 -1.31 12.20 5.23
CA GLN A 209 0.04 12.14 4.67
C GLN A 209 -0.01 11.48 3.29
N VAL A 210 0.41 12.22 2.28
CA VAL A 210 0.54 11.72 0.90
C VAL A 210 2.01 11.52 0.59
N ASP A 211 2.42 10.27 0.39
CA ASP A 211 3.79 9.93 0.01
C ASP A 211 3.92 9.77 -1.52
N ARG A 212 5.15 9.65 -2.01
CA ARG A 212 5.38 9.30 -3.41
C ARG A 212 4.84 7.90 -3.74
N GLN A 213 4.49 7.65 -5.00
CA GLN A 213 3.85 6.40 -5.44
C GLN A 213 4.63 5.13 -5.05
N ARG A 214 5.98 5.18 -5.07
CA ARG A 214 6.84 4.04 -4.69
C ARG A 214 6.61 3.58 -3.25
N ALA A 215 6.14 4.42 -2.36
CA ALA A 215 5.78 4.05 -0.98
C ALA A 215 4.53 3.14 -0.88
N LEU A 216 3.81 2.89 -1.99
CA LEU A 216 2.72 1.91 -2.08
C LEU A 216 2.98 0.85 -3.15
N PHE A 217 3.54 1.23 -4.31
CA PHE A 217 3.67 0.36 -5.48
C PHE A 217 5.12 0.09 -5.83
N GLY A 218 5.47 -1.20 -5.96
CA GLY A 218 6.77 -1.62 -6.40
C GLY A 218 6.94 -3.14 -6.41
N SER A 219 7.82 -3.60 -7.29
CA SER A 219 8.27 -4.98 -7.40
C SER A 219 9.71 -5.07 -6.93
N TRP A 220 9.97 -5.87 -5.90
CA TRP A 220 11.26 -5.90 -5.19
C TRP A 220 12.02 -7.20 -5.46
N TYR A 221 13.34 -7.08 -5.61
CA TYR A 221 14.25 -8.22 -5.76
C TYR A 221 15.34 -8.16 -4.68
N GLU A 222 15.35 -9.12 -3.76
CA GLU A 222 16.26 -9.20 -2.65
C GLU A 222 17.52 -9.99 -3.01
N ILE A 223 18.70 -9.45 -2.66
CA ILE A 223 20.00 -10.10 -2.90
C ILE A 223 20.93 -10.03 -1.69
N PHE A 224 21.83 -10.99 -1.62
CA PHE A 224 23.07 -10.93 -0.83
C PHE A 224 24.23 -10.62 -1.79
N PRO A 225 24.77 -9.39 -1.79
CA PRO A 225 25.81 -9.00 -2.72
C PRO A 225 27.03 -9.96 -2.71
N ARG A 226 27.37 -10.47 -1.52
CA ARG A 226 28.49 -11.39 -1.32
C ARG A 226 28.38 -12.75 -2.04
N SER A 227 27.17 -13.15 -2.45
CA SER A 227 26.96 -14.40 -3.18
C SER A 227 27.02 -14.22 -4.69
N LEU A 228 26.73 -13.02 -5.18
CA LEU A 228 26.73 -12.71 -6.61
C LEU A 228 28.16 -12.59 -7.13
N GLY A 229 28.61 -13.63 -7.83
CA GLY A 229 29.99 -13.76 -8.30
C GLY A 229 30.92 -14.45 -7.30
N ALA A 230 30.40 -14.97 -6.19
CA ALA A 230 31.20 -15.81 -5.30
C ALA A 230 31.63 -17.11 -5.99
N TYR A 231 32.82 -17.60 -5.66
CA TYR A 231 33.33 -18.85 -6.19
C TYR A 231 34.27 -19.55 -5.20
N PHE A 232 34.44 -20.86 -5.38
CA PHE A 232 35.44 -21.65 -4.63
C PHE A 232 36.71 -21.75 -5.46
N ASP A 233 37.84 -21.27 -4.95
CA ASP A 233 39.11 -21.20 -5.69
C ASP A 233 39.90 -22.55 -5.68
N GLY A 234 39.38 -23.57 -5.00
CA GLY A 234 40.00 -24.85 -4.76
C GLY A 234 40.50 -25.07 -3.33
N GLU A 235 40.63 -23.96 -2.56
CA GLU A 235 41.06 -23.98 -1.16
C GLU A 235 40.03 -23.31 -0.25
N LYS A 236 39.46 -22.18 -0.70
CA LYS A 236 38.53 -21.38 0.08
C LYS A 236 37.47 -20.73 -0.80
N TRP A 237 36.42 -20.26 -0.16
CA TRP A 237 35.44 -19.39 -0.80
C TRP A 237 36.00 -17.96 -0.99
N VAL A 238 35.78 -17.40 -2.17
CA VAL A 238 36.02 -16.01 -2.49
C VAL A 238 34.66 -15.30 -2.58
N SER A 239 34.52 -14.22 -1.84
CA SER A 239 33.28 -13.44 -1.81
C SER A 239 32.98 -12.80 -3.17
N GLY A 240 31.70 -12.73 -3.54
CA GLY A 240 31.24 -11.73 -4.49
C GLY A 240 31.40 -10.33 -3.92
N THR A 241 31.35 -9.33 -4.79
CA THR A 241 31.55 -7.91 -4.47
C THR A 241 30.39 -7.05 -4.95
N LEU A 242 30.35 -5.79 -4.54
CA LEU A 242 29.38 -4.82 -5.11
C LEU A 242 29.56 -4.70 -6.62
N ALA A 243 30.80 -4.75 -7.11
CA ALA A 243 31.09 -4.72 -8.55
C ALA A 243 30.56 -5.95 -9.29
N THR A 244 30.71 -7.17 -8.72
CA THR A 244 30.13 -8.37 -9.33
C THR A 244 28.60 -8.41 -9.22
N ALA A 245 28.03 -7.87 -8.15
CA ALA A 245 26.58 -7.69 -8.00
C ALA A 245 26.04 -6.74 -9.06
N THR A 246 26.75 -5.63 -9.35
CA THR A 246 26.38 -4.68 -10.41
C THR A 246 26.23 -5.32 -11.78
N GLN A 247 27.04 -6.34 -12.09
CA GLN A 247 26.94 -7.09 -13.35
C GLN A 247 25.64 -7.91 -13.50
N GLN A 248 24.94 -8.19 -12.40
CA GLN A 248 23.68 -8.92 -12.40
C GLN A 248 22.43 -8.02 -12.57
N LEU A 249 22.60 -6.70 -12.47
CA LEU A 249 21.47 -5.75 -12.46
C LEU A 249 20.69 -5.73 -13.76
N ASP A 250 21.36 -5.94 -14.91
CA ASP A 250 20.69 -5.98 -16.22
C ASP A 250 19.68 -7.14 -16.29
N ARG A 251 20.00 -8.31 -15.72
CA ARG A 251 19.09 -9.45 -15.64
C ARG A 251 17.89 -9.15 -14.75
N ILE A 252 18.14 -8.56 -13.57
CA ILE A 252 17.08 -8.22 -12.62
C ILE A 252 16.14 -7.16 -13.22
N ALA A 253 16.70 -6.13 -13.83
CA ALA A 253 15.93 -5.08 -14.51
C ALA A 253 15.12 -5.63 -15.69
N ALA A 254 15.67 -6.59 -16.46
CA ALA A 254 14.97 -7.23 -17.56
C ALA A 254 13.71 -8.00 -17.11
N MET A 255 13.66 -8.47 -15.86
CA MET A 255 12.46 -9.05 -15.26
C MET A 255 11.45 -7.98 -14.80
N GLY A 256 11.76 -6.68 -14.93
CA GLY A 256 10.85 -5.59 -14.59
C GLY A 256 10.73 -5.27 -13.09
N PHE A 257 11.74 -5.60 -12.27
CA PHE A 257 11.76 -5.21 -10.88
C PHE A 257 12.08 -3.72 -10.72
N ASP A 258 11.46 -3.07 -9.73
CA ASP A 258 11.56 -1.65 -9.45
C ASP A 258 12.56 -1.32 -8.35
N VAL A 259 12.78 -2.26 -7.44
CA VAL A 259 13.60 -2.07 -6.24
C VAL A 259 14.56 -3.23 -6.08
N LEU A 260 15.84 -2.90 -5.99
CA LEU A 260 16.90 -3.82 -5.61
C LEU A 260 17.09 -3.72 -4.09
N TYR A 261 16.75 -4.77 -3.36
CA TYR A 261 16.93 -4.80 -1.92
C TYR A 261 18.23 -5.55 -1.57
N LEU A 262 19.13 -4.84 -0.89
CA LEU A 262 20.41 -5.35 -0.39
C LEU A 262 20.27 -5.72 1.08
N THR A 263 20.60 -6.97 1.43
CA THR A 263 20.85 -7.33 2.83
C THR A 263 22.05 -6.54 3.38
N PRO A 264 22.28 -6.49 4.72
CA PRO A 264 23.32 -5.61 5.27
C PRO A 264 24.67 -5.78 4.58
N VAL A 265 25.27 -4.68 4.20
CA VAL A 265 26.59 -4.62 3.50
C VAL A 265 27.73 -4.24 4.43
N SER A 266 27.44 -4.03 5.71
CA SER A 266 28.40 -3.61 6.73
C SER A 266 29.37 -4.72 7.14
N PRO A 267 30.52 -4.38 7.74
CA PRO A 267 31.45 -5.36 8.31
C PRO A 267 30.77 -6.33 9.28
N ILE A 268 31.23 -7.58 9.30
CA ILE A 268 30.66 -8.66 10.12
C ILE A 268 31.63 -9.00 11.24
N GLY A 269 31.11 -9.16 12.48
CA GLY A 269 31.91 -9.54 13.65
C GLY A 269 32.55 -10.92 13.55
N TYR A 270 33.58 -11.15 14.38
CA TYR A 270 34.30 -12.41 14.46
C TYR A 270 33.90 -13.23 15.69
N THR A 271 33.61 -12.55 16.79
CA THR A 271 33.27 -13.17 18.09
C THR A 271 31.89 -13.82 18.01
N ASN A 272 31.80 -15.10 18.37
CA ASN A 272 30.57 -15.91 18.27
C ASN A 272 29.97 -15.97 16.87
N ARG A 273 30.77 -15.75 15.83
CA ARG A 273 30.34 -15.81 14.43
C ARG A 273 29.60 -17.11 14.14
N LYS A 274 28.46 -17.01 13.46
CA LYS A 274 27.66 -18.18 13.06
C LYS A 274 28.30 -18.88 11.88
N GLY A 275 28.26 -20.20 11.91
CA GLY A 275 28.64 -21.07 10.79
C GLY A 275 27.43 -21.49 9.96
N LYS A 276 27.68 -22.35 8.98
CA LYS A 276 26.69 -22.89 8.04
C LYS A 276 25.43 -23.39 8.73
N ASN A 277 24.29 -23.14 8.11
CA ASN A 277 22.98 -23.50 8.65
C ASN A 277 22.74 -23.03 10.10
N ASN A 278 23.27 -21.85 10.47
CA ASN A 278 23.15 -21.26 11.79
C ASN A 278 23.79 -22.08 12.93
N THR A 279 24.88 -22.78 12.67
CA THR A 279 25.67 -23.44 13.72
C THR A 279 26.28 -22.39 14.66
N LEU A 280 26.49 -22.75 15.93
CA LEU A 280 26.97 -21.81 16.96
C LEU A 280 28.42 -21.38 16.79
N THR A 281 29.19 -22.12 15.97
CA THR A 281 30.61 -21.86 15.73
C THR A 281 30.89 -21.88 14.24
N ALA A 282 31.46 -20.79 13.74
CA ALA A 282 31.94 -20.73 12.36
C ALA A 282 33.22 -21.55 12.19
N LEU A 283 33.34 -22.21 11.05
CA LEU A 283 34.58 -22.81 10.60
C LEU A 283 35.46 -21.81 9.84
N PRO A 284 36.76 -22.03 9.70
CA PRO A 284 37.61 -21.18 8.86
C PRO A 284 37.03 -21.06 7.44
N GLY A 285 36.81 -19.84 6.99
CA GLY A 285 36.21 -19.52 5.69
C GLY A 285 34.68 -19.34 5.68
N ASP A 286 33.98 -19.58 6.80
CA ASP A 286 32.57 -19.24 6.92
C ASP A 286 32.38 -17.70 6.97
N PRO A 287 31.50 -17.11 6.16
CA PRO A 287 31.33 -15.67 6.08
C PRO A 287 30.63 -15.06 7.30
N GLY A 288 29.93 -15.85 8.11
CA GLY A 288 29.06 -15.36 9.18
C GLY A 288 27.77 -14.76 8.69
N SER A 289 26.96 -14.27 9.63
CA SER A 289 25.70 -13.58 9.33
C SER A 289 25.96 -12.10 9.08
N PRO A 290 25.46 -11.48 7.97
CA PRO A 290 25.57 -10.04 7.75
C PRO A 290 24.79 -9.23 8.78
N TYR A 291 23.91 -9.84 9.56
CA TYR A 291 23.16 -9.23 10.66
C TYR A 291 23.96 -9.11 11.96
N GLY A 292 25.11 -9.76 12.04
CA GLY A 292 26.10 -9.57 13.11
C GLY A 292 27.02 -8.40 12.76
N ILE A 293 26.47 -7.17 12.75
CA ILE A 293 27.10 -5.96 12.20
C ILE A 293 28.23 -5.47 13.10
N GLY A 294 29.34 -5.13 12.47
CA GLY A 294 30.47 -4.44 13.05
C GLY A 294 31.68 -5.30 13.34
N SER A 295 32.85 -4.76 13.05
CA SER A 295 34.17 -5.29 13.37
C SER A 295 35.18 -4.14 13.50
N ASP A 296 36.47 -4.45 13.58
CA ASP A 296 37.54 -3.46 13.49
C ASP A 296 37.61 -2.70 12.16
N ALA A 297 36.87 -3.21 11.13
CA ALA A 297 36.73 -2.53 9.84
C ALA A 297 35.60 -1.48 9.81
N GLY A 298 34.83 -1.32 10.87
CA GLY A 298 33.76 -0.33 10.98
C GLY A 298 32.42 -0.89 11.45
N GLY A 299 31.42 -0.01 11.53
CA GLY A 299 30.07 -0.31 12.00
C GLY A 299 29.01 -0.24 10.90
N HIS A 300 27.84 0.30 11.27
CA HIS A 300 26.68 0.44 10.38
C HIS A 300 26.89 1.42 9.21
N ASP A 301 27.84 2.32 9.34
CA ASP A 301 28.24 3.36 8.39
C ASP A 301 29.44 2.97 7.53
N ALA A 302 29.79 1.67 7.49
CA ALA A 302 30.92 1.16 6.74
C ALA A 302 30.50 0.01 5.81
N ILE A 303 31.31 -0.23 4.76
CA ILE A 303 31.16 -1.34 3.84
C ILE A 303 32.11 -2.48 4.22
N HIS A 304 31.64 -3.71 4.18
CA HIS A 304 32.46 -4.90 4.42
C HIS A 304 33.64 -4.91 3.43
N PRO A 305 34.91 -5.07 3.90
CA PRO A 305 36.09 -5.01 3.03
C PRO A 305 36.04 -5.97 1.82
N ASP A 306 35.45 -7.16 1.99
CA ASP A 306 35.31 -8.13 0.90
C ASP A 306 34.26 -7.71 -0.16
N LEU A 307 33.36 -6.78 0.18
CA LEU A 307 32.36 -6.27 -0.78
C LEU A 307 32.91 -5.12 -1.63
N GLY A 308 33.93 -4.41 -1.16
CA GLY A 308 34.52 -3.27 -1.85
C GLY A 308 34.48 -1.97 -1.04
N THR A 309 34.24 -0.87 -1.72
CA THR A 309 34.28 0.50 -1.19
C THR A 309 32.97 1.25 -1.40
N PHE A 310 32.86 2.45 -0.81
CA PHE A 310 31.74 3.34 -1.13
C PHE A 310 31.68 3.73 -2.61
N ALA A 311 32.81 3.84 -3.30
CA ALA A 311 32.80 4.08 -4.74
C ALA A 311 32.17 2.94 -5.54
N ASP A 312 32.34 1.68 -5.09
CA ASP A 312 31.71 0.52 -5.69
C ASP A 312 30.18 0.50 -5.37
N PHE A 313 29.82 0.94 -4.18
CA PHE A 313 28.41 1.09 -3.79
C PHE A 313 27.72 2.18 -4.62
N ASP A 314 28.34 3.35 -4.74
CA ASP A 314 27.82 4.46 -5.55
C ASP A 314 27.64 4.04 -7.02
N ALA A 315 28.58 3.28 -7.56
CA ALA A 315 28.50 2.73 -8.92
C ALA A 315 27.32 1.74 -9.08
N LEU A 316 27.05 0.91 -8.06
CA LEU A 316 25.89 0.02 -8.03
C LEU A 316 24.57 0.82 -8.01
N VAL A 317 24.49 1.83 -7.13
CA VAL A 317 23.29 2.71 -7.03
C VAL A 317 23.07 3.47 -8.33
N GLU A 318 24.12 4.03 -8.93
CA GLU A 318 24.03 4.70 -10.22
C GLU A 318 23.55 3.76 -11.33
N ARG A 319 24.10 2.55 -11.40
CA ARG A 319 23.68 1.55 -12.40
C ARG A 319 22.24 1.11 -12.19
N ALA A 320 21.80 0.87 -10.96
CA ALA A 320 20.41 0.57 -10.64
C ALA A 320 19.49 1.69 -11.14
N GLY A 321 19.83 2.96 -10.86
CA GLY A 321 19.11 4.14 -11.33
C GLY A 321 19.02 4.24 -12.86
N GLN A 322 20.11 3.95 -13.57
CA GLN A 322 20.13 3.91 -15.06
C GLN A 322 19.20 2.85 -15.62
N LEU A 323 18.97 1.78 -14.88
CA LEU A 323 18.07 0.68 -15.22
C LEU A 323 16.63 0.89 -14.72
N GLY A 324 16.32 2.04 -14.09
CA GLY A 324 15.00 2.36 -13.55
C GLY A 324 14.68 1.73 -12.20
N MET A 325 15.69 1.17 -11.51
CA MET A 325 15.54 0.59 -10.18
C MET A 325 16.03 1.55 -9.09
N GLU A 326 15.41 1.49 -7.92
CA GLU A 326 15.89 2.13 -6.70
C GLU A 326 16.55 1.10 -5.78
N VAL A 327 17.53 1.53 -4.99
CA VAL A 327 18.18 0.66 -4.01
C VAL A 327 17.50 0.81 -2.65
N ALA A 328 17.10 -0.33 -2.09
CA ALA A 328 16.71 -0.47 -0.70
C ALA A 328 17.85 -1.13 0.09
N LEU A 329 18.18 -0.56 1.25
CA LEU A 329 19.21 -1.11 2.13
C LEU A 329 18.59 -1.61 3.43
N ASP A 330 19.10 -2.74 3.93
CA ASP A 330 18.69 -3.28 5.23
C ASP A 330 19.25 -2.44 6.37
N LEU A 331 18.38 -1.99 7.26
CA LEU A 331 18.73 -1.28 8.50
C LEU A 331 18.47 -2.17 9.70
N ALA A 332 19.50 -2.88 10.14
CA ALA A 332 19.46 -3.77 11.29
C ALA A 332 20.17 -3.14 12.49
N LEU A 333 19.41 -2.59 13.43
CA LEU A 333 19.93 -1.85 14.59
C LEU A 333 20.34 -2.80 15.72
N GLN A 334 21.46 -3.48 15.52
CA GLN A 334 22.11 -4.40 16.44
C GLN A 334 23.59 -4.50 16.15
N CYS A 335 24.40 -4.83 17.14
CA CYS A 335 25.84 -4.85 17.03
C CYS A 335 26.40 -6.25 17.23
N SER A 336 27.45 -6.62 16.52
CA SER A 336 28.27 -7.77 16.92
C SER A 336 29.05 -7.45 18.21
N PRO A 337 29.59 -8.43 18.91
CA PRO A 337 30.48 -8.19 20.03
C PRO A 337 31.75 -7.37 19.67
N ASP A 338 32.12 -7.35 18.39
CA ASP A 338 33.33 -6.66 17.87
C ASP A 338 33.02 -5.27 17.30
N HIS A 339 31.78 -4.80 17.37
CA HIS A 339 31.36 -3.50 16.86
C HIS A 339 32.08 -2.35 17.61
N PRO A 340 32.54 -1.29 16.91
CA PRO A 340 33.18 -0.14 17.55
C PRO A 340 32.41 0.40 18.75
N TRP A 341 31.09 0.54 18.65
CA TRP A 341 30.24 1.04 19.73
C TRP A 341 30.31 0.23 21.03
N VAL A 342 30.62 -1.07 20.98
CA VAL A 342 30.77 -1.89 22.20
C VAL A 342 31.90 -1.36 23.09
N LYS A 343 32.94 -0.77 22.51
CA LYS A 343 34.10 -0.20 23.20
C LYS A 343 33.92 1.29 23.47
N GLU A 344 33.37 2.02 22.51
CA GLU A 344 33.24 3.48 22.54
C GLU A 344 32.05 3.94 23.39
N HIS A 345 30.97 3.15 23.37
CA HIS A 345 29.69 3.42 24.03
C HIS A 345 29.17 2.21 24.78
N PRO A 346 29.91 1.70 25.79
CA PRO A 346 29.47 0.52 26.55
C PRO A 346 28.12 0.73 27.26
N GLU A 347 27.75 1.97 27.54
CA GLU A 347 26.45 2.38 28.10
C GLU A 347 25.27 2.06 27.19
N TRP A 348 25.49 1.88 25.87
CA TRP A 348 24.43 1.52 24.92
C TRP A 348 24.03 0.06 24.97
N PHE A 349 24.62 -0.74 25.86
CA PHE A 349 24.36 -2.17 25.99
C PHE A 349 23.89 -2.54 27.39
N THR A 350 23.08 -3.59 27.47
CA THR A 350 22.63 -4.13 28.74
C THR A 350 23.69 -5.05 29.34
N VAL A 351 24.17 -4.72 30.53
CA VAL A 351 25.12 -5.57 31.30
C VAL A 351 24.35 -6.45 32.28
N LEU A 352 24.61 -7.75 32.21
CA LEU A 352 24.02 -8.74 33.09
C LEU A 352 24.73 -8.75 34.46
N ALA A 353 24.16 -9.47 35.44
CA ALA A 353 24.67 -9.53 36.81
C ALA A 353 26.06 -10.14 36.94
N ASP A 354 26.52 -10.94 35.98
CA ASP A 354 27.85 -11.52 35.89
C ASP A 354 28.86 -10.60 35.17
N GLY A 355 28.44 -9.42 34.72
CA GLY A 355 29.28 -8.47 33.99
C GLY A 355 29.35 -8.70 32.50
N SER A 356 28.70 -9.73 31.96
CA SER A 356 28.62 -9.95 30.49
C SER A 356 27.57 -9.03 29.86
N ILE A 357 27.77 -8.71 28.55
CA ILE A 357 26.77 -8.00 27.78
C ILE A 357 25.67 -8.99 27.32
N ALA A 358 24.40 -8.59 27.45
CA ALA A 358 23.28 -9.39 27.00
C ALA A 358 23.30 -9.54 25.48
N TYR A 359 23.24 -10.76 24.97
CA TYR A 359 23.04 -11.02 23.55
C TYR A 359 21.54 -11.18 23.22
N ALA A 360 21.21 -11.07 21.93
CA ALA A 360 19.85 -11.24 21.48
C ALA A 360 19.37 -12.68 21.66
N GLU A 361 18.19 -12.85 22.25
CA GLU A 361 17.58 -14.17 22.42
C GLU A 361 16.05 -14.10 22.33
N ASN A 362 15.47 -15.20 21.86
CA ASN A 362 14.06 -15.52 21.96
C ASN A 362 13.97 -16.99 22.38
N PRO A 363 13.99 -17.24 23.70
CA PRO A 363 14.19 -18.60 24.23
C PRO A 363 13.26 -19.65 23.59
N PRO A 364 13.78 -20.80 23.17
CA PRO A 364 15.16 -21.29 23.37
C PRO A 364 16.20 -20.81 22.33
N LYS A 365 15.82 -19.97 21.35
CA LYS A 365 16.75 -19.44 20.32
C LYS A 365 17.71 -18.44 20.92
N LYS A 366 19.01 -18.55 20.56
CA LYS A 366 20.08 -17.65 21.01
C LYS A 366 20.87 -17.13 19.82
N TYR A 367 21.13 -15.82 19.82
CA TYR A 367 21.87 -15.10 18.77
C TYR A 367 23.08 -14.44 19.44
N GLN A 368 24.08 -15.24 19.81
CA GLN A 368 25.26 -14.79 20.58
C GLN A 368 26.19 -13.86 19.81
N ASP A 369 26.05 -13.82 18.50
CA ASP A 369 26.74 -12.92 17.58
C ASP A 369 26.09 -11.54 17.49
N ILE A 370 25.04 -11.26 18.29
CA ILE A 370 24.25 -10.03 18.23
C ILE A 370 24.02 -9.48 19.64
N TYR A 371 24.46 -8.24 19.88
CA TYR A 371 24.14 -7.44 21.05
C TYR A 371 23.08 -6.39 20.70
N PRO A 372 21.86 -6.47 21.28
CA PRO A 372 20.84 -5.43 21.13
C PRO A 372 21.28 -4.11 21.76
N LEU A 373 20.93 -3.00 21.12
CA LEU A 373 21.08 -1.66 21.70
C LEU A 373 20.06 -1.44 22.84
N ASN A 374 20.50 -0.86 23.93
CA ASN A 374 19.66 -0.43 25.06
C ASN A 374 19.35 1.06 24.92
N PHE A 375 18.21 1.35 24.34
CA PHE A 375 17.76 2.72 24.07
C PHE A 375 17.40 3.53 25.32
N ASP A 376 17.31 2.91 26.50
CA ASP A 376 16.91 3.58 27.74
C ASP A 376 18.10 4.23 28.45
N ASN A 377 19.33 3.77 28.19
CA ASN A 377 20.52 4.26 28.88
C ASN A 377 21.01 5.61 28.32
N ASP A 378 21.03 5.77 27.00
CA ASP A 378 21.40 7.01 26.32
C ASP A 378 20.55 7.19 25.05
N PRO A 379 19.29 7.58 25.19
CA PRO A 379 18.37 7.69 24.03
C PRO A 379 18.80 8.75 23.00
N GLU A 380 19.44 9.85 23.46
CA GLU A 380 19.87 10.91 22.56
C GLU A 380 21.14 10.53 21.78
N GLY A 381 22.14 9.94 22.43
CA GLY A 381 23.36 9.48 21.78
C GLY A 381 23.07 8.39 20.74
N ILE A 382 22.27 7.38 21.11
CA ILE A 382 21.84 6.32 20.18
C ILE A 382 21.05 6.92 19.02
N TYR A 383 20.13 7.86 19.31
CA TYR A 383 19.34 8.51 18.25
C TYR A 383 20.24 9.21 17.24
N GLN A 384 21.17 10.05 17.71
CA GLN A 384 22.07 10.80 16.83
C GLN A 384 22.94 9.87 16.00
N ALA A 385 23.52 8.84 16.61
CA ALA A 385 24.35 7.89 15.88
C ALA A 385 23.60 7.15 14.78
N ILE A 386 22.35 6.74 15.06
CA ILE A 386 21.52 6.06 14.04
C ILE A 386 21.05 7.03 12.97
N TYR A 387 20.69 8.26 13.34
CA TYR A 387 20.37 9.31 12.36
C TYR A 387 21.55 9.55 11.40
N ASP A 388 22.77 9.68 11.93
CA ASP A 388 23.98 9.90 11.12
C ASP A 388 24.24 8.69 10.18
N VAL A 389 24.02 7.46 10.64
CA VAL A 389 24.08 6.25 9.81
C VAL A 389 23.08 6.33 8.65
N VAL A 390 21.81 6.66 8.93
CA VAL A 390 20.77 6.76 7.90
C VAL A 390 21.12 7.86 6.89
N VAL A 391 21.56 9.03 7.35
CA VAL A 391 21.96 10.15 6.49
C VAL A 391 23.20 9.79 5.65
N THR A 392 24.15 9.05 6.20
CA THR A 392 25.29 8.55 5.43
C THR A 392 24.83 7.74 4.21
N TRP A 393 23.95 6.77 4.40
CA TRP A 393 23.43 5.97 3.29
C TRP A 393 22.53 6.76 2.32
N ILE A 394 21.77 7.75 2.81
CA ILE A 394 21.01 8.67 1.95
C ILE A 394 21.96 9.45 1.03
N ASN A 395 23.08 9.95 1.57
CA ASN A 395 24.10 10.66 0.79
C ASN A 395 24.77 9.77 -0.28
N HIS A 396 24.78 8.46 -0.10
CA HIS A 396 25.18 7.46 -1.09
C HIS A 396 24.01 6.96 -1.96
N GLY A 397 22.87 7.68 -1.98
CA GLY A 397 21.76 7.47 -2.91
C GLY A 397 20.70 6.47 -2.46
N VAL A 398 20.77 5.95 -1.24
CA VAL A 398 19.72 5.08 -0.69
C VAL A 398 18.47 5.90 -0.40
N LYS A 399 17.33 5.47 -0.95
CA LYS A 399 16.01 6.12 -0.74
C LYS A 399 15.03 5.25 0.04
N ILE A 400 15.38 4.01 0.28
CA ILE A 400 14.50 3.03 0.91
C ILE A 400 15.27 2.26 1.96
N PHE A 401 14.71 2.15 3.16
CA PHE A 401 15.26 1.33 4.23
C PHE A 401 14.28 0.21 4.58
N ARG A 402 14.71 -1.05 4.39
CA ARG A 402 14.04 -2.19 5.00
C ARG A 402 14.57 -2.34 6.41
N VAL A 403 13.71 -2.19 7.39
CA VAL A 403 14.08 -2.18 8.80
C VAL A 403 13.88 -3.55 9.42
N ASP A 404 14.98 -4.13 9.91
CA ASP A 404 15.01 -5.42 10.56
C ASP A 404 14.38 -5.34 11.97
N ASN A 405 13.34 -6.13 12.21
CA ASN A 405 12.67 -6.26 13.50
C ASN A 405 12.41 -4.93 14.25
N PRO A 406 11.74 -3.92 13.65
CA PRO A 406 11.53 -2.62 14.30
C PRO A 406 10.68 -2.72 15.57
N HIS A 407 9.87 -3.76 15.71
CA HIS A 407 9.02 -4.01 16.88
C HIS A 407 9.81 -4.40 18.14
N THR A 408 11.11 -4.61 18.04
CA THR A 408 12.03 -4.87 19.16
C THR A 408 12.71 -3.61 19.69
N LYS A 409 12.44 -2.45 19.11
CA LYS A 409 13.01 -1.13 19.48
C LYS A 409 11.87 -0.19 19.91
N PRO A 410 12.16 0.90 20.66
CA PRO A 410 11.13 1.83 21.14
C PRO A 410 10.36 2.50 19.99
N LEU A 411 9.03 2.53 20.09
CA LEU A 411 8.18 3.19 19.09
C LEU A 411 8.47 4.70 18.97
N ALA A 412 8.77 5.35 20.11
CA ALA A 412 9.09 6.78 20.14
C ALA A 412 10.37 7.11 19.36
N PHE A 413 11.36 6.21 19.39
CA PHE A 413 12.57 6.33 18.59
C PHE A 413 12.24 6.34 17.09
N TRP A 414 11.47 5.34 16.63
CA TRP A 414 11.07 5.25 15.21
C TRP A 414 10.24 6.45 14.78
N GLN A 415 9.28 6.86 15.60
CA GLN A 415 8.44 8.03 15.30
C GLN A 415 9.29 9.28 15.05
N ARG A 416 10.27 9.54 15.93
CA ARG A 416 11.17 10.69 15.81
C ARG A 416 12.04 10.59 14.57
N LEU A 417 12.67 9.43 14.33
CA LEU A 417 13.58 9.22 13.21
C LEU A 417 12.84 9.35 11.86
N ILE A 418 11.74 8.64 11.69
CA ILE A 418 10.98 8.65 10.44
C ILE A 418 10.42 10.05 10.14
N LYS A 419 9.93 10.74 11.19
CA LYS A 419 9.44 12.12 11.03
C LYS A 419 10.55 13.05 10.58
N GLN A 420 11.70 13.07 11.25
CA GLN A 420 12.81 13.96 10.92
C GLN A 420 13.37 13.66 9.51
N ILE A 421 13.60 12.39 9.20
CA ILE A 421 14.05 12.00 7.85
C ILE A 421 13.03 12.39 6.78
N GLY A 422 11.73 12.19 7.03
CA GLY A 422 10.69 12.55 6.07
C GLY A 422 10.56 14.06 5.83
N GLU A 423 10.88 14.89 6.84
CA GLU A 423 10.90 16.35 6.71
C GLU A 423 12.13 16.84 5.92
N GLU A 424 13.29 16.21 6.10
CA GLU A 424 14.56 16.59 5.47
C GLU A 424 14.78 15.92 4.11
N TYR A 425 14.29 14.67 3.95
CA TYR A 425 14.46 13.83 2.77
C TYR A 425 13.11 13.19 2.35
N PRO A 426 12.19 13.95 1.78
CA PRO A 426 10.80 13.50 1.54
C PRO A 426 10.66 12.31 0.57
N ASP A 427 11.70 12.02 -0.21
CA ASP A 427 11.75 10.85 -1.10
C ASP A 427 12.10 9.53 -0.37
N VAL A 428 12.59 9.63 0.88
CA VAL A 428 13.01 8.45 1.67
C VAL A 428 11.81 7.84 2.36
N PHE A 429 11.73 6.50 2.35
CA PHE A 429 10.73 5.79 3.12
C PHE A 429 11.26 4.51 3.78
N PHE A 430 10.51 4.01 4.76
CA PHE A 430 10.87 2.88 5.60
C PHE A 430 9.85 1.76 5.45
N LEU A 431 10.34 0.53 5.23
CA LEU A 431 9.56 -0.70 5.21
C LEU A 431 9.89 -1.51 6.46
N ALA A 432 8.87 -1.81 7.28
CA ALA A 432 9.01 -2.57 8.51
C ALA A 432 9.01 -4.08 8.24
N GLU A 433 10.05 -4.78 8.66
CA GLU A 433 9.98 -6.23 8.81
C GLU A 433 9.46 -6.55 10.20
N ALA A 434 8.14 -6.73 10.30
CA ALA A 434 7.46 -6.80 11.60
C ALA A 434 6.44 -7.95 11.64
N PHE A 435 6.93 -9.18 11.84
CA PHE A 435 6.08 -10.33 12.10
C PHE A 435 5.69 -10.38 13.60
N THR A 436 4.71 -9.54 13.97
CA THR A 436 4.33 -9.31 15.36
C THR A 436 2.81 -9.21 15.49
N LYS A 437 2.33 -8.93 16.71
CA LYS A 437 0.88 -8.83 16.98
C LYS A 437 0.25 -7.66 16.22
N PRO A 438 -1.02 -7.75 15.80
CA PRO A 438 -1.70 -6.72 15.00
C PRO A 438 -1.62 -5.31 15.59
N ALA A 439 -1.73 -5.15 16.91
CA ALA A 439 -1.61 -3.85 17.55
C ALA A 439 -0.24 -3.19 17.28
N MET A 440 0.85 -3.94 17.42
CA MET A 440 2.20 -3.44 17.14
C MET A 440 2.39 -3.11 15.66
N MET A 441 1.94 -3.97 14.75
CA MET A 441 2.03 -3.72 13.30
C MET A 441 1.29 -2.44 12.90
N ARG A 442 0.06 -2.26 13.41
CA ARG A 442 -0.74 -1.04 13.16
C ARG A 442 -0.06 0.20 13.74
N THR A 443 0.50 0.09 14.95
CA THR A 443 1.20 1.22 15.59
C THR A 443 2.46 1.62 14.81
N LEU A 444 3.26 0.66 14.32
CA LEU A 444 4.39 0.96 13.44
C LEU A 444 3.94 1.71 12.18
N GLY A 445 2.85 1.28 11.55
CA GLY A 445 2.23 2.03 10.46
C GLY A 445 1.80 3.43 10.89
N MET A 446 1.11 3.56 12.01
CA MET A 446 0.58 4.82 12.53
C MET A 446 1.69 5.85 12.83
N ILE A 447 2.81 5.44 13.42
CA ILE A 447 3.93 6.32 13.77
C ILE A 447 4.83 6.72 12.60
N GLY A 448 4.61 6.15 11.39
CA GLY A 448 5.28 6.65 10.20
C GLY A 448 5.80 5.62 9.20
N PHE A 449 6.02 4.36 9.57
CA PHE A 449 6.46 3.36 8.59
C PHE A 449 5.55 3.35 7.36
N GLN A 450 6.11 3.56 6.18
CA GLN A 450 5.34 3.67 4.95
C GLN A 450 4.83 2.32 4.47
N GLN A 451 5.60 1.25 4.65
CA GLN A 451 5.25 -0.11 4.27
C GLN A 451 5.55 -1.10 5.39
N SER A 452 4.93 -2.28 5.34
CA SER A 452 5.21 -3.38 6.27
C SER A 452 5.11 -4.73 5.58
N TYR A 453 6.02 -5.66 5.94
CA TYR A 453 5.79 -7.07 5.71
C TYR A 453 4.47 -7.51 6.34
N THR A 454 3.93 -8.63 5.86
CA THR A 454 2.62 -9.13 6.25
C THR A 454 2.64 -10.64 6.44
N TYR A 455 1.55 -11.21 6.95
CA TYR A 455 1.40 -12.66 7.09
C TYR A 455 0.99 -13.36 5.80
N TYR A 456 1.15 -12.73 4.63
CA TYR A 456 0.81 -13.30 3.33
C TYR A 456 1.41 -14.70 3.11
N ALA A 457 2.70 -14.91 3.43
CA ALA A 457 3.40 -16.18 3.20
C ALA A 457 2.68 -17.39 3.82
N TRP A 458 1.91 -17.20 4.91
CA TRP A 458 1.19 -18.26 5.63
C TRP A 458 -0.31 -18.31 5.30
N ARG A 459 -0.84 -17.42 4.46
CA ARG A 459 -2.24 -17.45 4.01
C ARG A 459 -2.34 -18.20 2.69
N ASN A 460 -2.82 -19.44 2.72
CA ASN A 460 -2.82 -20.33 1.55
C ASN A 460 -4.22 -20.74 1.10
N ALA A 461 -5.18 -20.88 2.02
CA ALA A 461 -6.54 -21.20 1.68
C ALA A 461 -7.30 -19.96 1.14
N LYS A 462 -8.27 -20.17 0.26
CA LYS A 462 -9.12 -19.13 -0.32
C LYS A 462 -9.70 -18.20 0.73
N TRP A 463 -10.36 -18.74 1.73
CA TRP A 463 -11.01 -17.95 2.78
C TRP A 463 -10.00 -17.14 3.62
N GLU A 464 -8.79 -17.65 3.84
CA GLU A 464 -7.73 -16.92 4.54
C GLU A 464 -7.26 -15.71 3.73
N LEU A 465 -7.05 -15.88 2.41
CA LEU A 465 -6.68 -14.82 1.50
C LEU A 465 -7.77 -13.75 1.42
N GLU A 466 -9.02 -14.15 1.22
CA GLU A 466 -10.18 -13.25 1.14
C GLU A 466 -10.33 -12.43 2.42
N GLN A 467 -10.30 -13.07 3.59
CA GLN A 467 -10.40 -12.39 4.89
C GLN A 467 -9.24 -11.44 5.11
N TYR A 468 -8.03 -11.89 4.82
CA TYR A 468 -6.82 -11.08 5.05
C TYR A 468 -6.78 -9.86 4.14
N LEU A 469 -7.10 -10.04 2.86
CA LEU A 469 -7.19 -8.91 1.93
C LEU A 469 -8.31 -7.94 2.26
N HIS A 470 -9.44 -8.43 2.80
CA HIS A 470 -10.49 -7.56 3.32
C HIS A 470 -9.97 -6.68 4.46
N GLU A 471 -9.25 -7.26 5.43
CA GLU A 471 -8.60 -6.51 6.50
C GLU A 471 -7.62 -5.46 5.94
N LEU A 472 -6.69 -5.88 5.08
CA LEU A 472 -5.64 -5.02 4.55
C LEU A 472 -6.16 -3.89 3.66
N SER A 473 -7.18 -4.16 2.82
CA SER A 473 -7.69 -3.19 1.84
C SER A 473 -8.75 -2.23 2.39
N ARG A 474 -9.43 -2.61 3.49
CA ARG A 474 -10.56 -1.84 4.05
C ARG A 474 -10.31 -1.38 5.47
N ASP A 475 -9.95 -2.31 6.37
CA ASP A 475 -9.92 -2.00 7.80
C ASP A 475 -8.61 -1.31 8.21
N THR A 476 -7.50 -1.60 7.54
CA THR A 476 -6.17 -1.09 7.90
C THR A 476 -5.48 -0.26 6.81
N ALA A 477 -6.06 -0.16 5.62
CA ALA A 477 -5.44 0.51 4.47
C ALA A 477 -5.03 1.98 4.72
N HIS A 478 -5.73 2.65 5.63
CA HIS A 478 -5.44 4.04 6.00
C HIS A 478 -4.28 4.19 7.00
N VAL A 479 -3.74 3.07 7.50
CA VAL A 479 -2.64 3.01 8.47
C VAL A 479 -1.47 2.18 7.95
N LEU A 480 -1.75 1.00 7.38
CA LEU A 480 -0.78 -0.01 6.99
C LEU A 480 -0.80 -0.23 5.47
N ARG A 481 0.34 -0.11 4.81
CA ARG A 481 0.53 -0.51 3.41
C ARG A 481 1.27 -1.84 3.36
N PRO A 482 0.64 -2.90 2.83
CA PRO A 482 1.21 -4.25 2.83
C PRO A 482 2.29 -4.41 1.76
N ALA A 483 3.32 -5.19 2.08
CA ALA A 483 4.25 -5.78 1.13
C ALA A 483 4.12 -7.31 1.20
N PHE A 484 3.92 -7.97 0.04
CA PHE A 484 3.73 -9.41 -0.05
C PHE A 484 4.99 -10.11 -0.51
N TRP A 485 5.48 -11.02 0.31
CA TRP A 485 6.66 -11.84 0.04
C TRP A 485 6.28 -13.31 0.12
N PRO A 486 6.31 -14.09 -0.99
CA PRO A 486 6.10 -15.53 -0.95
C PRO A 486 7.19 -16.27 -0.18
N THR A 487 8.44 -15.81 -0.33
CA THR A 487 9.62 -16.26 0.41
C THR A 487 10.51 -15.07 0.73
N THR A 488 11.30 -15.17 1.78
CA THR A 488 12.42 -14.29 2.10
C THR A 488 13.67 -15.12 2.39
N HIS A 489 14.80 -14.48 2.67
CA HIS A 489 16.00 -15.20 3.12
C HIS A 489 15.78 -15.95 4.44
N ASP A 490 14.79 -15.55 5.25
CA ASP A 490 14.46 -16.16 6.55
C ASP A 490 13.20 -17.04 6.53
N ILE A 491 12.44 -17.04 5.42
CA ILE A 491 11.11 -17.68 5.37
C ILE A 491 10.99 -18.56 4.13
N LEU A 492 10.83 -19.85 4.36
CA LEU A 492 10.39 -20.85 3.39
C LEU A 492 9.28 -21.69 4.04
N THR A 493 8.02 -21.33 3.78
CA THR A 493 6.87 -21.97 4.43
C THR A 493 6.69 -23.43 3.99
N PRO A 494 5.99 -24.26 4.80
CA PRO A 494 5.69 -25.63 4.41
C PRO A 494 4.94 -25.74 3.07
N PHE A 495 4.08 -24.77 2.75
CA PHE A 495 3.38 -24.73 1.46
C PHE A 495 4.35 -24.61 0.28
N MET A 496 5.32 -23.71 0.38
CA MET A 496 6.34 -23.51 -0.66
C MET A 496 7.23 -24.76 -0.81
N SER A 497 7.67 -25.34 0.32
CA SER A 497 8.49 -26.54 0.32
C SER A 497 7.76 -27.75 -0.26
N TRP A 498 6.48 -27.93 0.10
CA TRP A 498 5.65 -29.00 -0.41
C TRP A 498 5.27 -28.80 -1.88
N GLY A 499 4.80 -27.62 -2.23
CA GLY A 499 4.26 -27.32 -3.57
C GLY A 499 5.33 -27.05 -4.63
N LYS A 500 6.60 -26.91 -4.23
CA LYS A 500 7.75 -26.75 -5.13
C LYS A 500 7.48 -25.70 -6.23
N GLU A 501 7.89 -25.98 -7.47
CA GLU A 501 7.72 -25.09 -8.63
C GLU A 501 6.29 -24.58 -8.82
N GLY A 502 5.26 -25.44 -8.62
CA GLY A 502 3.86 -25.04 -8.72
C GLY A 502 3.49 -23.99 -7.68
N ALA A 503 3.93 -24.15 -6.42
CA ALA A 503 3.72 -23.17 -5.37
C ALA A 503 4.43 -21.86 -5.68
N PHE A 504 5.65 -21.87 -6.17
CA PHE A 504 6.39 -20.67 -6.57
C PHE A 504 5.63 -19.90 -7.65
N LYS A 505 5.11 -20.57 -8.68
CA LYS A 505 4.32 -19.93 -9.74
C LYS A 505 3.03 -19.31 -9.23
N LEU A 506 2.18 -20.08 -8.55
CA LEU A 506 0.89 -19.57 -8.09
C LEU A 506 1.03 -18.48 -7.02
N ARG A 507 2.02 -18.59 -6.12
CA ARG A 507 2.23 -17.58 -5.07
C ARG A 507 2.79 -16.27 -5.64
N ALA A 508 3.59 -16.32 -6.70
CA ALA A 508 4.03 -15.13 -7.43
C ALA A 508 2.84 -14.38 -8.04
N VAL A 509 1.92 -15.10 -8.73
CA VAL A 509 0.71 -14.48 -9.29
C VAL A 509 -0.12 -13.82 -8.20
N LEU A 510 -0.39 -14.53 -7.10
CA LEU A 510 -1.16 -13.98 -5.98
C LEU A 510 -0.47 -12.75 -5.38
N ALA A 511 0.83 -12.80 -5.08
CA ALA A 511 1.55 -11.66 -4.50
C ALA A 511 1.53 -10.45 -5.41
N ALA A 512 1.84 -10.64 -6.70
CA ALA A 512 1.95 -9.60 -7.69
C ALA A 512 0.62 -8.90 -8.02
N THR A 513 -0.53 -9.60 -7.87
CA THR A 513 -1.84 -9.06 -8.27
C THR A 513 -2.74 -8.70 -7.09
N LEU A 514 -2.55 -9.28 -5.89
CA LEU A 514 -3.28 -8.91 -4.68
C LEU A 514 -2.71 -7.65 -4.01
N SER A 515 -1.39 -7.51 -3.96
CA SER A 515 -0.74 -6.37 -3.29
C SER A 515 -0.07 -5.41 -4.27
N PRO A 516 -0.15 -4.09 -4.02
CA PRO A 516 0.61 -3.11 -4.81
C PRO A 516 2.12 -3.24 -4.62
N THR A 517 2.59 -3.64 -3.44
CA THR A 517 4.00 -3.97 -3.20
C THR A 517 4.16 -5.47 -3.03
N TRP A 518 5.08 -6.04 -3.77
CA TRP A 518 5.49 -7.44 -3.62
C TRP A 518 6.98 -7.59 -3.87
N GLY A 519 7.55 -8.69 -3.39
CA GLY A 519 8.95 -8.97 -3.61
C GLY A 519 9.27 -10.45 -3.58
N ILE A 520 10.44 -10.77 -4.11
CA ILE A 520 11.04 -12.11 -4.08
C ILE A 520 12.47 -12.04 -3.57
N TYR A 521 12.91 -13.14 -2.98
CA TYR A 521 14.29 -13.38 -2.64
C TYR A 521 15.01 -14.10 -3.79
N SER A 522 16.24 -13.71 -4.08
CA SER A 522 17.11 -14.31 -5.10
C SER A 522 17.14 -15.84 -5.01
N GLY A 523 17.00 -16.53 -6.13
CA GLY A 523 16.82 -17.99 -6.20
C GLY A 523 15.36 -18.44 -6.23
N TYR A 524 14.41 -17.50 -6.18
CA TYR A 524 13.01 -17.79 -6.42
C TYR A 524 12.80 -18.39 -7.81
N GLU A 525 13.51 -17.90 -8.80
CA GLU A 525 13.50 -18.37 -10.18
C GLU A 525 13.95 -19.85 -10.31
N LEU A 526 14.76 -20.32 -9.37
CA LEU A 526 15.24 -21.70 -9.28
C LEU A 526 14.27 -22.61 -8.52
N ALA A 527 13.18 -22.06 -7.98
CA ALA A 527 12.27 -22.77 -7.08
C ALA A 527 13.00 -23.45 -5.90
N GLU A 528 13.92 -22.73 -5.24
CA GLU A 528 14.68 -23.24 -4.09
C GLU A 528 13.73 -23.58 -2.93
N SER A 529 13.26 -24.83 -2.88
CA SER A 529 12.16 -25.29 -2.04
C SER A 529 12.56 -26.27 -0.94
N VAL A 530 13.86 -26.49 -0.73
CA VAL A 530 14.33 -27.45 0.29
C VAL A 530 14.49 -26.76 1.64
N PRO A 531 13.70 -27.12 2.67
CA PRO A 531 13.81 -26.52 3.98
C PRO A 531 14.97 -27.10 4.79
N ARG A 532 15.49 -26.30 5.71
CA ARG A 532 16.35 -26.80 6.79
C ARG A 532 15.49 -27.69 7.71
N PRO A 533 15.93 -28.90 8.06
CA PRO A 533 15.14 -29.83 8.87
C PRO A 533 14.62 -29.21 10.17
N GLY A 534 13.31 -29.19 10.35
CA GLY A 534 12.65 -28.64 11.53
C GLY A 534 12.48 -27.12 11.57
N TYR A 535 12.77 -26.41 10.47
CA TYR A 535 12.65 -24.95 10.38
C TYR A 535 11.94 -24.53 9.09
N GLU A 536 11.31 -23.38 9.10
CA GLU A 536 10.73 -22.71 7.93
C GLU A 536 11.77 -21.82 7.25
N GLU A 537 12.98 -22.29 7.09
CA GLU A 537 14.12 -21.62 6.45
C GLU A 537 14.70 -22.52 5.37
N GLN A 538 15.30 -21.96 4.34
CA GLN A 538 15.99 -22.74 3.32
C GLN A 538 17.20 -23.47 3.92
N ILE A 539 17.50 -24.69 3.42
CA ILE A 539 18.77 -25.34 3.69
C ILE A 539 19.91 -24.58 2.99
N ASP A 540 21.10 -24.66 3.56
CA ASP A 540 22.28 -23.93 3.06
C ASP A 540 21.93 -22.42 2.88
N ASN A 541 21.39 -21.86 3.96
CA ASN A 541 20.86 -20.51 3.98
C ASN A 541 21.98 -19.49 3.74
N GLU A 542 21.77 -18.64 2.74
CA GLU A 542 22.70 -17.61 2.29
C GLU A 542 23.04 -16.57 3.38
N LYS A 543 22.21 -16.46 4.41
CA LYS A 543 22.51 -15.70 5.62
C LYS A 543 23.78 -16.17 6.34
N TYR A 544 24.19 -17.44 6.16
CA TYR A 544 25.35 -18.05 6.82
C TYR A 544 26.40 -18.60 5.88
N GLU A 545 26.13 -18.62 4.58
CA GLU A 545 27.00 -19.23 3.56
C GLU A 545 27.09 -18.36 2.31
N TYR A 546 28.12 -18.59 1.48
CA TYR A 546 28.09 -18.12 0.11
C TYR A 546 27.21 -19.05 -0.72
N LYS A 547 26.31 -18.49 -1.51
CA LYS A 547 25.37 -19.26 -2.34
C LYS A 547 25.34 -18.71 -3.78
N PRO A 548 26.41 -18.96 -4.58
CA PRO A 548 26.37 -18.62 -5.99
C PRO A 548 25.31 -19.48 -6.70
N ARG A 549 24.55 -18.86 -7.60
CA ARG A 549 23.45 -19.51 -8.32
C ARG A 549 23.70 -19.50 -9.82
N ASP A 550 23.32 -20.58 -10.49
CA ASP A 550 23.26 -20.67 -11.94
C ASP A 550 21.83 -20.32 -12.41
N PHE A 551 21.61 -19.06 -12.68
CA PHE A 551 20.30 -18.59 -13.15
C PHE A 551 19.96 -19.05 -14.57
N GLU A 552 20.94 -19.42 -15.40
CA GLU A 552 20.70 -19.97 -16.73
C GLU A 552 19.99 -21.34 -16.65
N ALA A 553 20.29 -22.13 -15.62
CA ALA A 553 19.63 -23.40 -15.38
C ALA A 553 18.13 -23.27 -15.09
N ALA A 554 17.70 -22.11 -14.62
CA ALA A 554 16.30 -21.84 -14.28
C ALA A 554 15.41 -21.51 -15.47
N ARG A 555 15.97 -21.13 -16.62
CA ARG A 555 15.18 -20.65 -17.78
C ARG A 555 14.18 -21.68 -18.30
N GLY A 556 14.44 -22.97 -18.10
CA GLY A 556 13.57 -24.05 -18.54
C GLY A 556 12.30 -24.27 -17.72
N ASN A 557 12.22 -23.77 -16.48
CA ASN A 557 11.06 -23.93 -15.60
C ASN A 557 9.96 -22.88 -15.82
N GLY A 558 10.23 -21.81 -16.56
CA GLY A 558 9.28 -20.76 -16.91
C GLY A 558 8.98 -19.76 -15.78
N ILE A 559 9.64 -19.83 -14.62
CA ILE A 559 9.38 -18.90 -13.50
C ILE A 559 9.94 -17.52 -13.83
N GLU A 560 11.16 -17.41 -14.35
CA GLU A 560 11.75 -16.11 -14.74
C GLU A 560 10.85 -15.38 -15.77
N GLN A 561 10.32 -16.12 -16.75
CA GLN A 561 9.37 -15.56 -17.73
C GLN A 561 8.07 -15.11 -17.05
N LEU A 562 7.52 -15.89 -16.12
CA LEU A 562 6.32 -15.54 -15.36
C LEU A 562 6.53 -14.26 -14.56
N LEU A 563 7.68 -14.12 -13.86
CA LEU A 563 8.03 -12.92 -13.11
C LEU A 563 8.08 -11.68 -14.02
N THR A 564 8.71 -11.84 -15.19
CA THR A 564 8.78 -10.80 -16.23
C THR A 564 7.40 -10.37 -16.70
N ASP A 565 6.52 -11.32 -17.01
CA ASP A 565 5.16 -11.04 -17.46
C ASP A 565 4.32 -10.38 -16.37
N LEU A 566 4.42 -10.85 -15.13
CA LEU A 566 3.73 -10.25 -13.98
C LEU A 566 4.16 -8.80 -13.77
N ASN A 567 5.44 -8.49 -13.80
CA ASN A 567 5.92 -7.12 -13.64
C ASN A 567 5.53 -6.24 -14.82
N ARG A 568 5.58 -6.74 -16.06
CA ARG A 568 5.05 -6.05 -17.24
C ARG A 568 3.57 -5.69 -17.09
N ILE A 569 2.73 -6.65 -16.69
CA ILE A 569 1.30 -6.46 -16.45
C ILE A 569 1.09 -5.40 -15.37
N ARG A 570 1.82 -5.47 -14.27
CA ARG A 570 1.73 -4.50 -13.16
C ARG A 570 2.03 -3.07 -13.60
N HIS A 571 3.05 -2.87 -14.45
CA HIS A 571 3.40 -1.56 -14.96
C HIS A 571 2.37 -1.01 -15.99
N GLN A 572 1.63 -1.88 -16.65
CA GLN A 572 0.62 -1.51 -17.64
C GLN A 572 -0.74 -1.19 -17.03
N HIS A 573 -1.04 -1.72 -15.82
CA HIS A 573 -2.34 -1.68 -15.20
C HIS A 573 -2.34 -0.87 -13.88
N PRO A 574 -2.78 0.41 -13.91
CA PRO A 574 -2.93 1.24 -12.69
C PRO A 574 -3.80 0.59 -11.60
N ALA A 575 -4.76 -0.26 -11.98
CA ALA A 575 -5.58 -0.99 -11.00
C ALA A 575 -4.75 -1.89 -10.07
N LEU A 576 -3.62 -2.44 -10.54
CA LEU A 576 -2.73 -3.26 -9.72
C LEU A 576 -1.86 -2.43 -8.76
N ALA A 577 -1.75 -1.12 -9.00
CA ALA A 577 -1.10 -0.18 -8.08
C ALA A 577 -2.01 0.27 -6.92
N GLN A 578 -3.31 -0.08 -6.95
CA GLN A 578 -4.27 0.24 -5.90
C GLN A 578 -4.36 -0.87 -4.86
N LEU A 579 -4.51 -0.49 -3.58
CA LEU A 579 -4.74 -1.43 -2.48
C LEU A 579 -6.24 -1.62 -2.20
N ARG A 580 -7.01 -0.52 -2.20
CA ARG A 580 -8.34 -0.45 -1.61
C ARG A 580 -9.48 -0.96 -2.50
N ASP A 581 -9.28 -1.00 -3.80
CA ASP A 581 -10.34 -1.32 -4.76
C ASP A 581 -10.23 -2.77 -5.26
N ILE A 582 -10.39 -3.70 -4.34
CA ILE A 582 -10.43 -5.14 -4.63
C ILE A 582 -11.81 -5.72 -4.34
N THR A 583 -12.31 -6.54 -5.26
CA THR A 583 -13.56 -7.29 -5.11
C THR A 583 -13.31 -8.76 -5.37
N PHE A 584 -13.66 -9.62 -4.42
CA PHE A 584 -13.66 -11.06 -4.61
C PHE A 584 -14.96 -11.52 -5.28
N HIS A 585 -14.83 -12.48 -6.20
CA HIS A 585 -15.93 -13.08 -6.93
C HIS A 585 -16.17 -14.50 -6.43
N THR A 586 -17.44 -14.92 -6.37
CA THR A 586 -17.79 -16.28 -5.97
C THR A 586 -17.31 -17.30 -6.99
N THR A 587 -16.72 -18.38 -6.53
CA THR A 587 -16.37 -19.53 -7.37
C THR A 587 -17.04 -20.79 -6.85
N THR A 588 -17.32 -21.76 -7.73
CA THR A 588 -17.94 -23.04 -7.35
C THR A 588 -16.94 -24.06 -6.83
N ASN A 589 -15.66 -23.71 -6.76
CA ASN A 589 -14.58 -24.56 -6.28
C ASN A 589 -13.69 -23.79 -5.29
N ASP A 590 -13.45 -24.33 -4.11
CA ASP A 590 -12.66 -23.67 -3.06
C ASP A 590 -11.15 -23.63 -3.35
N SER A 591 -10.67 -24.44 -4.29
CA SER A 591 -9.31 -24.34 -4.81
C SER A 591 -9.17 -23.31 -5.95
N LEU A 592 -10.24 -22.58 -6.28
CA LEU A 592 -10.24 -21.53 -7.28
C LEU A 592 -10.59 -20.19 -6.61
N ILE A 593 -9.69 -19.24 -6.66
CA ILE A 593 -9.90 -17.87 -6.19
C ILE A 593 -10.04 -16.92 -7.37
N ALA A 594 -11.01 -16.01 -7.31
CA ALA A 594 -11.21 -14.99 -8.34
C ALA A 594 -11.44 -13.62 -7.70
N TYR A 595 -10.76 -12.59 -8.20
CA TYR A 595 -10.89 -11.22 -7.71
C TYR A 595 -10.58 -10.23 -8.82
N SER A 596 -11.19 -9.04 -8.70
CA SER A 596 -10.90 -7.93 -9.60
C SER A 596 -10.41 -6.71 -8.84
N LYS A 597 -9.61 -5.90 -9.52
CA LYS A 597 -9.22 -4.56 -9.12
C LYS A 597 -9.64 -3.57 -10.20
N ARG A 598 -10.02 -2.36 -9.78
CA ARG A 598 -10.54 -1.35 -10.71
C ARG A 598 -10.08 0.04 -10.31
N VAL A 599 -9.70 0.84 -11.30
CA VAL A 599 -9.60 2.28 -11.23
C VAL A 599 -10.65 2.87 -12.16
N ARG A 600 -11.52 3.75 -11.66
CA ARG A 600 -12.53 4.40 -12.49
C ARG A 600 -11.90 5.58 -13.23
N ALA A 601 -12.46 5.96 -14.37
CA ALA A 601 -11.95 7.07 -15.16
C ALA A 601 -11.90 8.40 -14.36
N GLU A 602 -12.92 8.65 -13.54
CA GLU A 602 -13.00 9.84 -12.68
C GLU A 602 -12.05 9.83 -11.48
N GLU A 603 -11.47 8.69 -11.16
CA GLU A 603 -10.52 8.47 -10.07
C GLU A 603 -9.07 8.45 -10.56
N SER A 604 -8.86 8.18 -11.84
CA SER A 604 -7.55 8.09 -12.46
C SER A 604 -6.99 9.49 -12.78
N LEU A 605 -5.69 9.67 -12.58
CA LEU A 605 -5.00 10.92 -12.94
C LEU A 605 -4.94 11.14 -14.46
N ASP A 606 -5.02 10.08 -15.27
CA ASP A 606 -5.01 10.16 -16.74
C ASP A 606 -6.41 10.07 -17.38
N GLY A 607 -7.45 9.97 -16.53
CA GLY A 607 -8.84 9.90 -16.98
C GLY A 607 -9.25 8.57 -17.65
N ARG A 608 -8.48 7.50 -17.47
CA ARG A 608 -8.77 6.18 -18.06
C ARG A 608 -9.26 5.21 -17.00
N GLU A 609 -10.24 4.39 -17.38
CA GLU A 609 -10.67 3.25 -16.58
C GLU A 609 -9.74 2.08 -16.84
N ASP A 610 -9.39 1.36 -15.77
CA ASP A 610 -8.62 0.12 -15.84
C ASP A 610 -9.25 -0.94 -14.94
N ILE A 611 -9.46 -2.15 -15.48
CA ILE A 611 -10.08 -3.27 -14.74
C ILE A 611 -9.25 -4.53 -15.01
N VAL A 612 -8.68 -5.08 -13.95
CA VAL A 612 -7.96 -6.35 -13.99
C VAL A 612 -8.72 -7.39 -13.18
N LEU A 613 -9.02 -8.51 -13.82
CA LEU A 613 -9.63 -9.70 -13.18
C LEU A 613 -8.61 -10.83 -13.14
N THR A 614 -8.31 -11.32 -11.94
CA THR A 614 -7.37 -12.42 -11.75
C THR A 614 -8.12 -13.66 -11.25
N VAL A 615 -7.82 -14.83 -11.84
CA VAL A 615 -8.32 -16.13 -11.41
C VAL A 615 -7.13 -17.06 -11.20
N VAL A 616 -7.01 -17.66 -10.02
CA VAL A 616 -5.84 -18.47 -9.65
C VAL A 616 -6.29 -19.86 -9.15
N ASN A 617 -5.61 -20.89 -9.62
CA ASN A 617 -5.65 -22.22 -9.03
C ASN A 617 -4.76 -22.25 -7.79
N LEU A 618 -5.32 -22.57 -6.62
CA LEU A 618 -4.61 -22.63 -5.34
C LEU A 618 -3.94 -23.99 -5.08
N ASP A 619 -4.16 -24.99 -5.95
CA ASP A 619 -3.51 -26.29 -5.87
C ASP A 619 -2.28 -26.32 -6.80
N PRO A 620 -1.06 -26.51 -6.28
CA PRO A 620 0.15 -26.49 -7.10
C PRO A 620 0.33 -27.70 -8.02
N TYR A 621 -0.50 -28.76 -7.86
CA TYR A 621 -0.33 -30.05 -8.57
C TYR A 621 -1.52 -30.43 -9.42
N ASN A 622 -2.72 -30.15 -8.96
CA ASN A 622 -3.92 -30.69 -9.59
C ASN A 622 -4.59 -29.67 -10.50
N THR A 623 -5.19 -30.19 -11.58
CA THR A 623 -6.10 -29.39 -12.41
C THR A 623 -7.32 -28.99 -11.56
N VAL A 624 -7.64 -27.72 -11.57
CA VAL A 624 -8.83 -27.17 -10.89
C VAL A 624 -9.74 -26.55 -11.93
N GLU A 625 -11.03 -26.87 -11.84
CA GLU A 625 -12.06 -26.34 -12.69
C GLU A 625 -13.30 -25.91 -11.89
N GLY A 626 -14.04 -24.96 -12.41
CA GLY A 626 -15.25 -24.42 -11.79
C GLY A 626 -15.80 -23.21 -12.52
N GLU A 627 -16.88 -22.68 -12.00
CA GLU A 627 -17.47 -21.44 -12.49
C GLU A 627 -17.03 -20.26 -11.63
N VAL A 628 -16.75 -19.14 -12.28
CA VAL A 628 -16.56 -17.82 -11.68
C VAL A 628 -17.83 -17.02 -11.88
N LEU A 629 -18.47 -16.63 -10.77
CA LEU A 629 -19.69 -15.82 -10.74
C LEU A 629 -19.29 -14.36 -10.54
N LEU A 630 -19.27 -13.57 -11.62
CA LEU A 630 -18.84 -12.18 -11.56
C LEU A 630 -19.87 -11.29 -10.83
N ASN A 631 -19.41 -10.52 -9.88
CA ASN A 631 -20.13 -9.37 -9.37
C ASN A 631 -20.04 -8.23 -10.39
N LEU A 632 -20.93 -8.22 -11.38
CA LEU A 632 -20.91 -7.27 -12.49
C LEU A 632 -20.97 -5.80 -12.05
N PRO A 633 -21.82 -5.38 -11.07
CA PRO A 633 -21.81 -4.02 -10.55
C PRO A 633 -20.46 -3.60 -9.94
N ALA A 634 -19.79 -4.51 -9.25
CA ALA A 634 -18.49 -4.21 -8.62
C ALA A 634 -17.37 -3.94 -9.64
N VAL A 635 -17.43 -4.59 -10.81
CA VAL A 635 -16.55 -4.27 -11.94
C VAL A 635 -17.12 -3.18 -12.87
N GLY A 636 -18.16 -2.45 -12.40
CA GLY A 636 -18.73 -1.30 -13.10
C GLY A 636 -19.61 -1.66 -14.31
N LEU A 637 -20.18 -2.84 -14.30
CA LEU A 637 -21.04 -3.35 -15.36
C LEU A 637 -22.46 -3.52 -14.83
N PRO A 638 -23.27 -2.44 -14.75
CA PRO A 638 -24.66 -2.56 -14.36
C PRO A 638 -25.40 -3.44 -15.37
N GLY A 639 -26.43 -4.15 -14.90
CA GLY A 639 -27.31 -4.88 -15.81
C GLY A 639 -27.90 -3.94 -16.86
N ASN A 640 -28.10 -4.44 -18.07
CA ASN A 640 -28.74 -3.65 -19.12
C ASN A 640 -30.21 -3.34 -18.73
N ALA A 641 -30.74 -2.20 -19.20
CA ALA A 641 -32.11 -1.78 -18.91
C ALA A 641 -33.18 -2.78 -19.39
N ASP A 642 -32.85 -3.61 -20.38
CA ASP A 642 -33.71 -4.68 -20.91
C ASP A 642 -33.62 -6.01 -20.11
N GLY A 643 -32.87 -6.03 -19.01
CA GLY A 643 -32.62 -7.19 -18.18
C GLY A 643 -31.57 -8.17 -18.75
N SER A 644 -30.99 -7.88 -19.89
CA SER A 644 -29.86 -8.67 -20.41
C SER A 644 -28.60 -8.47 -19.53
N ARG A 645 -27.76 -9.51 -19.46
CA ARG A 645 -26.49 -9.41 -18.75
C ARG A 645 -25.44 -8.81 -19.68
N PRO A 646 -24.67 -7.80 -19.21
CA PRO A 646 -23.59 -7.28 -20.02
C PRO A 646 -22.55 -8.36 -20.26
N VAL A 647 -21.96 -8.31 -21.45
CA VAL A 647 -20.83 -9.14 -21.85
C VAL A 647 -19.59 -8.23 -21.90
N VAL A 648 -18.48 -8.74 -21.40
CA VAL A 648 -17.19 -8.06 -21.46
C VAL A 648 -16.21 -8.86 -22.27
N LYS A 649 -15.28 -8.16 -22.90
CA LYS A 649 -14.09 -8.76 -23.47
C LYS A 649 -13.04 -8.90 -22.37
N ALA A 650 -12.56 -10.11 -22.14
CA ALA A 650 -11.49 -10.46 -21.22
C ALA A 650 -10.27 -10.93 -22.00
N VAL A 651 -9.20 -10.16 -21.97
CA VAL A 651 -7.93 -10.50 -22.65
C VAL A 651 -6.95 -11.04 -21.62
N ASP A 652 -6.50 -12.28 -21.79
CA ASP A 652 -5.56 -12.91 -20.86
C ASP A 652 -4.12 -12.43 -21.12
N GLU A 653 -3.59 -11.65 -20.22
CA GLU A 653 -2.27 -11.05 -20.31
C GLU A 653 -1.11 -12.04 -20.01
N LEU A 654 -1.41 -13.16 -19.33
CA LEU A 654 -0.42 -14.21 -19.02
C LEU A 654 -0.31 -15.27 -20.13
N ASN A 655 -1.45 -15.77 -20.60
CA ASN A 655 -1.46 -16.94 -21.50
C ASN A 655 -1.86 -16.59 -22.93
N GLY A 656 -2.24 -15.33 -23.15
CA GLY A 656 -2.85 -14.88 -24.41
C GLY A 656 -4.29 -15.42 -24.58
N GLY A 657 -4.97 -14.89 -25.56
CA GLY A 657 -6.35 -15.28 -25.86
C GLY A 657 -7.37 -14.24 -25.43
N GLU A 658 -8.50 -14.28 -26.12
CA GLU A 658 -9.64 -13.39 -25.92
C GLU A 658 -10.86 -14.23 -25.54
N TYR A 659 -11.56 -13.77 -24.51
CA TYR A 659 -12.75 -14.43 -23.99
C TYR A 659 -13.89 -13.41 -23.88
N TYR A 660 -15.11 -13.90 -23.94
CA TYR A 660 -16.30 -13.07 -23.75
C TYR A 660 -17.03 -13.56 -22.50
N TRP A 661 -16.93 -12.79 -21.45
CA TRP A 661 -17.44 -13.16 -20.13
C TRP A 661 -18.73 -12.43 -19.77
N SER A 662 -19.58 -13.09 -18.98
CA SER A 662 -20.80 -12.53 -18.44
C SER A 662 -20.94 -12.87 -16.94
N GLY A 663 -22.14 -13.01 -16.40
CA GLY A 663 -22.36 -13.28 -14.97
C GLY A 663 -21.81 -14.62 -14.46
N SER A 664 -21.72 -15.68 -15.31
CA SER A 664 -21.13 -16.99 -14.94
C SER A 664 -20.23 -17.47 -16.05
N ASN A 665 -19.03 -17.91 -15.71
CA ASN A 665 -17.97 -18.23 -16.67
C ASN A 665 -17.20 -19.46 -16.18
N TYR A 666 -17.13 -20.49 -17.01
CA TYR A 666 -16.34 -21.68 -16.72
C TYR A 666 -14.86 -21.41 -16.89
N VAL A 667 -14.06 -21.88 -15.95
CA VAL A 667 -12.60 -21.83 -15.94
C VAL A 667 -12.04 -23.21 -15.64
N ARG A 668 -10.98 -23.58 -16.36
CA ARG A 668 -10.12 -24.75 -16.08
C ARG A 668 -8.67 -24.30 -16.10
N LEU A 669 -7.99 -24.48 -14.97
CA LEU A 669 -6.59 -24.18 -14.79
C LEU A 669 -5.80 -25.48 -14.53
N ASP A 670 -4.84 -25.76 -15.38
CA ASP A 670 -4.08 -27.01 -15.37
C ASP A 670 -2.56 -26.72 -15.20
N PRO A 671 -1.99 -27.00 -14.01
CA PRO A 671 -0.57 -26.83 -13.77
C PRO A 671 0.32 -27.64 -14.72
N HIS A 672 -0.14 -28.80 -15.18
CA HIS A 672 0.63 -29.65 -16.12
C HIS A 672 0.74 -29.03 -17.52
N GLU A 673 -0.20 -28.16 -17.89
CA GLU A 673 -0.15 -27.35 -19.11
C GLU A 673 0.53 -25.99 -18.89
N GLY A 674 1.09 -25.73 -17.69
CA GLY A 674 1.69 -24.46 -17.31
C GLY A 674 0.67 -23.36 -16.98
N ARG A 675 -0.63 -23.66 -16.90
CA ARG A 675 -1.70 -22.71 -16.62
C ARG A 675 -2.09 -22.72 -15.15
N PHE A 676 -1.49 -21.85 -14.36
CA PHE A 676 -1.82 -21.68 -12.92
C PHE A 676 -2.85 -20.60 -12.68
N ALA A 677 -2.96 -19.63 -13.59
CA ALA A 677 -3.82 -18.47 -13.44
C ALA A 677 -4.20 -17.86 -14.79
N HIS A 678 -5.25 -17.05 -14.75
CA HIS A 678 -5.54 -16.01 -15.74
C HIS A 678 -5.40 -14.65 -15.10
N VAL A 679 -4.83 -13.69 -15.83
CA VAL A 679 -4.86 -12.26 -15.49
C VAL A 679 -5.46 -11.54 -16.66
N PHE A 680 -6.71 -11.15 -16.53
CA PHE A 680 -7.49 -10.55 -17.60
C PHE A 680 -7.53 -9.04 -17.51
N ASN A 681 -7.21 -8.39 -18.62
CA ASN A 681 -7.64 -7.02 -18.85
C ASN A 681 -9.10 -7.04 -19.33
N ILE A 682 -9.98 -6.37 -18.62
CA ILE A 682 -11.43 -6.34 -18.88
C ILE A 682 -11.81 -5.06 -19.62
N THR A 683 -12.47 -5.21 -20.77
CA THR A 683 -13.00 -4.09 -21.55
C THR A 683 -14.51 -4.28 -21.76
N ARG A 684 -15.27 -3.19 -21.63
CA ARG A 684 -16.71 -3.18 -21.95
C ARG A 684 -16.89 -3.27 -23.46
N LEU A 685 -17.93 -3.99 -23.90
CA LEU A 685 -18.35 -4.07 -25.30
C LEU A 685 -19.38 -3.01 -25.63
#